data_ac15ed0c605525a5cfc409d384a25780
#
_entry.id   ac15ed0c605525a5cfc409d384a25780
#
_cell.length_a   1.000
_cell.length_b   1.000
_cell.length_c   1.000
_cell.angle_alpha   90.00
_cell.angle_beta   90.00
_cell.angle_gamma   90.00
#
_symmetry.space_group_name_H-M   'P 1'
#
loop_
_entity.id
_entity.type
_entity.pdbx_description
1 polymer ?
#
loop_
_entity_poly.entity_id
_entity_poly.type
_entity_poly.pdbx_seq_one_letter_code
_entity_poly.pdbx_strand_id
1 'polypeptide(L)'
;MDVLLQKWSNILVRSQKKILWVSLALVVVAGVITGMRLVVRNSTMDLIRKESPVFKKYLAYTDEFNVRDEIVVVFKSDDLKASRAAADALAVKLKQESGIDRVYYRHDFSPMADRLLLLADEEQLTGIRRQMEELASLVKGNKQALNLNGILGEASAKFNDPYLRKSSSWQEFIPFIEEFVRNLKRLAHDLDTPIEQADGKGSLGELSEFETDLLKNEYLSLGEDGKTIMMLLRPSKEEENSATPFTGVIHRVRQLVENEKKNHPNVSMGVTGEPVLLDDELRQSEDDMKIATVITLALITIMFFFAYGEFSRPLLALAALLASVVITLGLTTVTIGHLNIISQAFIVMILGLGIDFGIQFIGRYEEEMSLGKSTEEAVQITTVTTGKALLTGGGTTAVAFYAMCFNDFIGLTELGWIAGTGVLLALAASLTILPALLIWRDRKGNVKVGKLLKFGYGISLDRTITAHPYMVLIVAAGLSFFAWKEATKVTFDHNLLHLQNPKMESVRLTRELLDTGKGSVIYGVVVAKDIQEADLLADKLRQLPTVSKVRTLGDLVPRDQKKRMQEVLRISKVAGEISLGGGAVQTVDVPKAKKDLEFLLESSQEGAKQAKQYIGLSGRARQAVETFEKLIPPLERAVAIMDKLSPEEAKKRLERHQVKLVGSIAQNLSWLKTQRGDRPLTVNDLPPQLKERYLSKNGKILLEVEPSVDIWERKPNEEFVHDLEGVASTATGTPVMNLEYIDLLKSSYIEALLYAIGIIVVMIFLMFWRIQDLLLTLLPLGIGVLWMFGLLGLFKIQLDPANIVTLPMIHGIGVAYGVYVMDRYREEKRIRIFESSTGKAVILSAMTTLFGFGSMLVGQYRGLVTLGLVMCIGIICTLTTSMIVLPQILALMDRSNGDDDHDPVP
;
A
#
# COMPACT_ATOMS: atom_id res chain seq x y z
N MET A 1 -43.40 -11.69 25.18
CA MET A 1 -42.23 -12.50 24.84
C MET A 1 -42.31 -13.88 25.46
N ASP A 2 -42.63 -14.00 26.75
CA ASP A 2 -42.69 -15.27 27.50
C ASP A 2 -43.65 -16.29 26.90
N VAL A 3 -44.86 -15.88 26.47
CA VAL A 3 -45.85 -16.77 25.79
C VAL A 3 -45.33 -17.34 24.46
N LEU A 4 -44.54 -16.55 23.69
CA LEU A 4 -43.94 -17.00 22.44
C LEU A 4 -42.79 -18.00 22.70
N LEU A 5 -41.92 -17.73 23.65
CA LEU A 5 -40.85 -18.62 24.05
C LEU A 5 -41.38 -19.95 24.63
N GLN A 6 -42.48 -19.89 25.42
CA GLN A 6 -43.16 -21.07 25.92
C GLN A 6 -43.76 -21.93 24.79
N LYS A 7 -44.42 -21.33 23.82
CA LYS A 7 -44.91 -22.07 22.63
C LYS A 7 -43.77 -22.66 21.84
N TRP A 8 -42.68 -21.91 21.65
CA TRP A 8 -41.52 -22.38 20.95
C TRP A 8 -40.86 -23.57 21.65
N SER A 9 -40.62 -23.50 22.95
CA SER A 9 -40.04 -24.59 23.76
C SER A 9 -40.83 -25.87 23.66
N ASN A 10 -42.17 -25.79 23.61
CA ASN A 10 -43.05 -26.95 23.41
C ASN A 10 -42.90 -27.56 22.01
N ILE A 11 -42.70 -26.75 20.97
CA ILE A 11 -42.42 -27.21 19.60
C ILE A 11 -41.06 -27.92 19.53
N LEU A 12 -40.04 -27.36 20.20
CA LEU A 12 -38.69 -27.95 20.27
C LEU A 12 -38.70 -29.37 20.84
N VAL A 13 -39.38 -29.57 21.97
CA VAL A 13 -39.45 -30.85 22.61
C VAL A 13 -40.21 -31.86 21.73
N ARG A 14 -41.32 -31.46 21.10
CA ARG A 14 -42.14 -32.36 20.24
C ARG A 14 -41.50 -32.66 18.88
N SER A 15 -40.76 -31.74 18.27
CA SER A 15 -40.33 -31.81 16.87
C SER A 15 -38.82 -31.83 16.69
N GLN A 16 -38.02 -32.13 17.73
CA GLN A 16 -36.54 -32.08 17.71
C GLN A 16 -35.90 -32.74 16.48
N LYS A 17 -36.35 -33.96 16.08
CA LYS A 17 -35.78 -34.70 14.94
C LYS A 17 -36.05 -33.94 13.63
N LYS A 18 -37.25 -33.37 13.44
CA LYS A 18 -37.57 -32.60 12.25
C LYS A 18 -36.69 -31.34 12.17
N ILE A 19 -36.48 -30.63 13.31
CA ILE A 19 -35.64 -29.46 13.40
C ILE A 19 -34.20 -29.82 12.98
N LEU A 20 -33.62 -30.89 13.50
CA LEU A 20 -32.27 -31.32 13.14
C LEU A 20 -32.13 -31.66 11.64
N TRP A 21 -33.11 -32.39 11.06
CA TRP A 21 -33.08 -32.71 9.62
C TRP A 21 -33.21 -31.46 8.74
N VAL A 22 -34.09 -30.54 9.09
CA VAL A 22 -34.25 -29.25 8.36
C VAL A 22 -32.98 -28.41 8.47
N SER A 23 -32.40 -28.32 9.66
CA SER A 23 -31.16 -27.61 9.87
C SER A 23 -30.00 -28.20 9.08
N LEU A 24 -29.88 -29.53 9.06
CA LEU A 24 -28.85 -30.23 8.27
C LEU A 24 -29.04 -29.96 6.76
N ALA A 25 -30.28 -30.05 6.27
CA ALA A 25 -30.57 -29.71 4.87
C ALA A 25 -30.19 -28.30 4.51
N LEU A 26 -30.51 -27.30 5.38
CA LEU A 26 -30.12 -25.91 5.18
C LEU A 26 -28.60 -25.74 5.16
N VAL A 27 -27.87 -26.38 6.06
CA VAL A 27 -26.40 -26.33 6.10
C VAL A 27 -25.78 -26.89 4.81
N VAL A 28 -26.30 -28.06 4.33
CA VAL A 28 -25.80 -28.66 3.09
C VAL A 28 -26.08 -27.76 1.89
N VAL A 29 -27.31 -27.23 1.76
CA VAL A 29 -27.67 -26.35 0.65
C VAL A 29 -26.82 -25.05 0.71
N ALA A 30 -26.70 -24.44 1.88
CA ALA A 30 -25.88 -23.24 2.06
C ALA A 30 -24.41 -23.49 1.71
N GLY A 31 -23.85 -24.64 2.17
CA GLY A 31 -22.46 -25.01 1.88
C GLY A 31 -22.20 -25.23 0.38
N VAL A 32 -23.14 -25.87 -0.32
CA VAL A 32 -23.05 -26.07 -1.78
C VAL A 32 -23.10 -24.72 -2.52
N ILE A 33 -24.05 -23.84 -2.16
CA ILE A 33 -24.18 -22.51 -2.78
C ILE A 33 -22.90 -21.70 -2.55
N THR A 34 -22.39 -21.69 -1.31
CA THR A 34 -21.15 -20.98 -0.95
C THR A 34 -19.96 -21.51 -1.76
N GLY A 35 -19.75 -22.83 -1.80
CA GLY A 35 -18.62 -23.41 -2.51
C GLY A 35 -18.65 -23.21 -4.03
N MET A 36 -19.83 -23.02 -4.62
CA MET A 36 -19.99 -22.83 -6.06
C MET A 36 -19.93 -21.34 -6.52
N ARG A 37 -20.29 -20.39 -5.66
CA ARG A 37 -20.56 -19.02 -6.11
C ARG A 37 -19.91 -17.91 -5.28
N LEU A 38 -19.45 -18.19 -4.06
CA LEU A 38 -18.86 -17.14 -3.22
C LEU A 38 -17.47 -16.80 -3.74
N VAL A 39 -17.26 -15.51 -3.99
CA VAL A 39 -15.99 -14.93 -4.47
C VAL A 39 -15.48 -13.94 -3.44
N VAL A 40 -14.18 -13.82 -3.30
CA VAL A 40 -13.55 -12.75 -2.53
C VAL A 40 -13.05 -11.68 -3.50
N ARG A 41 -13.46 -10.42 -3.29
CA ARG A 41 -13.07 -9.27 -4.11
C ARG A 41 -12.22 -8.31 -3.28
N ASN A 42 -11.15 -7.81 -3.88
CA ASN A 42 -10.30 -6.81 -3.26
C ASN A 42 -10.07 -5.65 -4.24
N SER A 43 -11.11 -4.82 -4.39
CA SER A 43 -10.99 -3.56 -5.12
C SER A 43 -11.44 -2.44 -4.19
N THR A 44 -10.55 -1.51 -3.91
CA THR A 44 -10.87 -0.28 -3.15
C THR A 44 -11.97 0.53 -3.83
N MET A 45 -12.04 0.44 -5.15
CA MET A 45 -13.07 1.13 -5.94
C MET A 45 -14.48 0.54 -5.74
N ASP A 46 -14.59 -0.75 -5.43
CA ASP A 46 -15.89 -1.39 -5.14
C ASP A 46 -16.43 -1.02 -3.75
N LEU A 47 -15.59 -0.42 -2.88
CA LEU A 47 -15.98 -0.03 -1.53
C LEU A 47 -16.64 1.37 -1.46
N ILE A 48 -16.56 2.16 -2.55
CA ILE A 48 -17.10 3.53 -2.64
C ILE A 48 -18.34 3.55 -3.52
N ARG A 49 -19.34 4.34 -3.15
CA ARG A 49 -20.50 4.59 -4.02
C ARG A 49 -20.08 5.32 -5.29
N LYS A 50 -20.50 4.78 -6.44
CA LYS A 50 -20.18 5.34 -7.78
C LYS A 50 -20.81 6.71 -8.05
N GLU A 51 -21.73 7.14 -7.19
CA GLU A 51 -22.43 8.43 -7.28
C GLU A 51 -21.62 9.62 -6.72
N SER A 52 -20.55 9.38 -5.94
CA SER A 52 -19.69 10.45 -5.42
C SER A 52 -19.15 11.34 -6.54
N PRO A 53 -19.18 12.67 -6.41
CA PRO A 53 -18.66 13.59 -7.43
C PRO A 53 -17.19 13.37 -7.76
N VAL A 54 -16.36 13.09 -6.74
CA VAL A 54 -14.92 12.82 -6.91
C VAL A 54 -14.72 11.51 -7.66
N PHE A 55 -15.47 10.46 -7.29
CA PHE A 55 -15.41 9.18 -7.99
C PHE A 55 -15.85 9.28 -9.46
N LYS A 56 -16.91 10.05 -9.76
CA LYS A 56 -17.33 10.31 -11.14
C LYS A 56 -16.26 11.01 -11.97
N LYS A 57 -15.53 11.99 -11.39
CA LYS A 57 -14.41 12.66 -12.07
C LYS A 57 -13.28 11.65 -12.35
N TYR A 58 -12.96 10.79 -11.37
CA TYR A 58 -11.95 9.77 -11.53
C TYR A 58 -12.32 8.75 -12.61
N LEU A 59 -13.54 8.23 -12.60
CA LEU A 59 -14.03 7.32 -13.64
C LEU A 59 -14.03 7.99 -15.04
N ALA A 60 -14.48 9.24 -15.13
CA ALA A 60 -14.44 9.96 -16.39
C ALA A 60 -13.00 10.12 -16.93
N TYR A 61 -12.04 10.32 -16.06
CA TYR A 61 -10.61 10.35 -16.41
C TYR A 61 -10.11 8.97 -16.86
N THR A 62 -10.38 7.92 -16.10
CA THR A 62 -9.92 6.56 -16.42
C THR A 62 -10.53 6.04 -17.71
N ASP A 63 -11.79 6.34 -17.99
CA ASP A 63 -12.47 5.98 -19.23
C ASP A 63 -11.94 6.78 -20.44
N GLU A 64 -11.75 8.10 -20.28
CA GLU A 64 -11.30 9.01 -21.34
C GLU A 64 -9.88 8.65 -21.83
N PHE A 65 -8.96 8.34 -20.91
CA PHE A 65 -7.57 8.01 -21.23
C PHE A 65 -7.28 6.49 -21.23
N ASN A 66 -8.32 5.66 -21.06
CA ASN A 66 -8.19 4.20 -20.94
C ASN A 66 -7.10 3.80 -19.92
N VAL A 67 -7.11 4.51 -18.77
CA VAL A 67 -6.18 4.22 -17.67
C VAL A 67 -6.60 2.93 -16.98
N ARG A 68 -5.65 2.06 -16.74
CA ARG A 68 -5.84 0.81 -16.02
C ARG A 68 -4.69 0.59 -15.07
N ASP A 69 -4.97 -0.22 -14.07
CA ASP A 69 -3.95 -0.62 -13.12
C ASP A 69 -2.83 -1.41 -13.81
N GLU A 70 -1.59 -1.02 -13.54
CA GLU A 70 -0.42 -1.61 -14.16
C GLU A 70 0.41 -2.38 -13.12
N ILE A 71 0.86 -3.58 -13.50
CA ILE A 71 1.85 -4.34 -12.74
C ILE A 71 3.22 -3.74 -13.08
N VAL A 72 4.04 -3.49 -12.06
CA VAL A 72 5.36 -2.87 -12.21
C VAL A 72 6.45 -3.88 -11.92
N VAL A 73 7.32 -4.15 -12.90
CA VAL A 73 8.56 -4.90 -12.67
C VAL A 73 9.71 -3.93 -12.56
N VAL A 74 10.48 -4.06 -11.48
CA VAL A 74 11.61 -3.18 -11.16
C VAL A 74 12.92 -3.94 -11.37
N PHE A 75 13.88 -3.32 -12.07
CA PHE A 75 15.21 -3.83 -12.30
C PHE A 75 16.21 -2.86 -11.69
N LYS A 76 17.14 -3.36 -10.87
CA LYS A 76 18.13 -2.54 -10.17
C LYS A 76 19.51 -3.18 -10.24
N SER A 77 20.49 -2.46 -10.77
CA SER A 77 21.90 -2.88 -10.80
C SER A 77 22.81 -1.65 -10.91
N ASP A 78 24.03 -1.77 -10.43
CA ASP A 78 25.08 -0.78 -10.69
C ASP A 78 25.55 -0.82 -12.14
N ASP A 79 25.38 -1.96 -12.83
CA ASP A 79 25.60 -2.10 -14.27
C ASP A 79 24.31 -1.86 -15.07
N LEU A 80 24.18 -0.67 -15.63
CA LEU A 80 23.04 -0.28 -16.45
C LEU A 80 22.83 -1.17 -17.69
N LYS A 81 23.93 -1.69 -18.27
CA LYS A 81 23.85 -2.59 -19.43
C LYS A 81 23.22 -3.93 -19.03
N ALA A 82 23.59 -4.46 -17.87
CA ALA A 82 22.99 -5.67 -17.35
C ALA A 82 21.49 -5.50 -17.07
N SER A 83 21.08 -4.37 -16.46
CA SER A 83 19.65 -4.05 -16.22
C SER A 83 18.87 -3.97 -17.52
N ARG A 84 19.39 -3.32 -18.55
CA ARG A 84 18.75 -3.21 -19.87
C ARG A 84 18.61 -4.58 -20.55
N ALA A 85 19.68 -5.38 -20.55
CA ALA A 85 19.65 -6.72 -21.12
C ALA A 85 18.62 -7.63 -20.45
N ALA A 86 18.53 -7.55 -19.12
CA ALA A 86 17.53 -8.28 -18.34
C ALA A 86 16.09 -7.82 -18.66
N ALA A 87 15.88 -6.50 -18.76
CA ALA A 87 14.57 -5.95 -19.11
C ALA A 87 14.14 -6.35 -20.54
N ASP A 88 15.06 -6.31 -21.51
CA ASP A 88 14.78 -6.74 -22.88
C ASP A 88 14.46 -8.24 -22.95
N ALA A 89 15.22 -9.09 -22.25
CA ALA A 89 15.01 -10.53 -22.23
C ALA A 89 13.65 -10.89 -21.60
N LEU A 90 13.29 -10.25 -20.49
CA LEU A 90 12.01 -10.45 -19.83
C LEU A 90 10.85 -9.93 -20.68
N ALA A 91 11.03 -8.78 -21.33
CA ALA A 91 9.99 -8.17 -22.19
C ALA A 91 9.57 -9.08 -23.36
N VAL A 92 10.54 -9.81 -23.97
CA VAL A 92 10.23 -10.77 -25.03
C VAL A 92 9.30 -11.88 -24.54
N LYS A 93 9.52 -12.40 -23.33
CA LYS A 93 8.71 -13.47 -22.74
C LYS A 93 7.33 -12.97 -22.34
N LEU A 94 7.28 -11.77 -21.72
CA LEU A 94 6.02 -11.17 -21.26
C LEU A 94 5.09 -10.74 -22.41
N LYS A 95 5.63 -10.37 -23.56
CA LYS A 95 4.82 -10.07 -24.77
C LYS A 95 4.13 -11.31 -25.36
N GLN A 96 4.60 -12.51 -25.02
CA GLN A 96 4.00 -13.77 -25.47
C GLN A 96 3.03 -14.36 -24.42
N GLU A 97 2.97 -13.73 -23.23
CA GLU A 97 2.16 -14.22 -22.11
C GLU A 97 0.69 -13.86 -22.31
N SER A 98 -0.20 -14.84 -22.16
CA SER A 98 -1.63 -14.63 -22.18
C SER A 98 -2.08 -13.81 -20.96
N GLY A 99 -2.96 -12.85 -21.15
CA GLY A 99 -3.45 -11.99 -20.07
C GLY A 99 -2.65 -10.70 -19.88
N ILE A 100 -1.66 -10.40 -20.75
CA ILE A 100 -0.95 -9.13 -20.79
C ILE A 100 -1.22 -8.44 -22.13
N ASP A 101 -1.93 -7.31 -22.09
CA ASP A 101 -2.23 -6.51 -23.30
C ASP A 101 -1.03 -5.69 -23.76
N ARG A 102 -0.19 -5.24 -22.80
CA ARG A 102 0.90 -4.31 -23.10
C ARG A 102 2.07 -4.46 -22.14
N VAL A 103 3.27 -4.41 -22.72
CA VAL A 103 4.55 -4.35 -22.01
C VAL A 103 5.23 -3.04 -22.37
N TYR A 104 5.38 -2.14 -21.40
CA TYR A 104 5.94 -0.81 -21.60
C TYR A 104 7.12 -0.58 -20.65
N TYR A 105 8.32 -0.47 -21.19
CA TYR A 105 9.56 -0.30 -20.43
C TYR A 105 10.56 0.62 -21.12
N ARG A 106 10.29 0.95 -22.39
CA ARG A 106 11.09 1.89 -23.18
C ARG A 106 10.24 2.64 -24.19
N HIS A 107 10.69 3.83 -24.53
CA HIS A 107 10.11 4.63 -25.59
C HIS A 107 10.74 4.24 -26.94
N ASP A 108 9.93 4.07 -27.98
CA ASP A 108 10.42 3.91 -29.34
C ASP A 108 10.43 5.29 -30.02
N PHE A 109 11.58 5.94 -30.04
CA PHE A 109 11.78 7.24 -30.68
C PHE A 109 12.02 7.14 -32.20
N SER A 110 11.98 5.94 -32.78
CA SER A 110 12.20 5.77 -34.24
C SER A 110 11.32 6.67 -35.13
N PRO A 111 10.02 6.93 -34.80
CA PRO A 111 9.17 7.79 -35.62
C PRO A 111 9.63 9.25 -35.69
N MET A 112 10.41 9.71 -34.73
CA MET A 112 10.92 11.09 -34.65
C MET A 112 12.45 11.17 -34.69
N ALA A 113 13.13 10.07 -35.02
CA ALA A 113 14.59 9.97 -34.98
C ALA A 113 15.30 11.07 -35.79
N ASP A 114 14.69 11.53 -36.90
CA ASP A 114 15.19 12.61 -37.75
C ASP A 114 14.89 14.04 -37.24
N ARG A 115 14.21 14.17 -36.07
CA ARG A 115 13.79 15.45 -35.42
C ARG A 115 14.11 15.55 -33.96
N LEU A 116 14.83 14.59 -33.43
CA LEU A 116 15.15 14.57 -31.98
C LEU A 116 15.87 15.83 -31.52
N LEU A 117 16.68 16.42 -32.40
CA LEU A 117 17.42 17.63 -32.10
C LEU A 117 16.50 18.84 -31.84
N LEU A 118 15.25 18.84 -32.31
CA LEU A 118 14.27 19.89 -32.01
C LEU A 118 13.82 19.91 -30.53
N LEU A 119 14.07 18.82 -29.78
CA LEU A 119 13.80 18.76 -28.35
C LEU A 119 14.85 19.51 -27.52
N ALA A 120 16.06 19.73 -28.06
CA ALA A 120 17.12 20.49 -27.40
C ALA A 120 16.72 21.96 -27.25
N ASP A 121 17.13 22.58 -26.15
CA ASP A 121 16.92 24.01 -25.94
C ASP A 121 17.82 24.89 -26.84
N GLU A 122 17.55 26.19 -26.89
CA GLU A 122 18.29 27.10 -27.78
C GLU A 122 19.79 27.21 -27.41
N GLU A 123 20.13 27.08 -26.13
CA GLU A 123 21.50 27.14 -25.64
C GLU A 123 22.28 25.90 -26.07
N GLN A 124 21.69 24.71 -25.91
CA GLN A 124 22.25 23.44 -26.34
C GLN A 124 22.46 23.43 -27.85
N LEU A 125 21.45 23.85 -28.65
CA LEU A 125 21.57 23.92 -30.12
C LEU A 125 22.69 24.87 -30.55
N THR A 126 22.79 26.03 -29.90
CA THR A 126 23.85 27.02 -30.18
C THR A 126 25.24 26.44 -29.84
N GLY A 127 25.33 25.70 -28.73
CA GLY A 127 26.56 25.00 -28.36
C GLY A 127 26.98 23.96 -29.40
N ILE A 128 26.05 23.07 -29.80
CA ILE A 128 26.31 22.07 -30.84
C ILE A 128 26.71 22.73 -32.17
N ARG A 129 26.01 23.79 -32.59
CA ARG A 129 26.37 24.53 -33.82
C ARG A 129 27.79 25.07 -33.78
N ARG A 130 28.18 25.72 -32.66
CA ARG A 130 29.54 26.27 -32.50
C ARG A 130 30.58 25.16 -32.58
N GLN A 131 30.38 24.04 -31.91
CA GLN A 131 31.29 22.88 -32.02
C GLN A 131 31.41 22.34 -33.45
N MET A 132 30.29 22.30 -34.18
CA MET A 132 30.30 21.85 -35.57
C MET A 132 31.03 22.85 -36.50
N GLU A 133 30.85 24.14 -36.31
CA GLU A 133 31.55 25.21 -37.05
C GLU A 133 33.06 25.14 -36.80
N GLU A 134 33.49 24.93 -35.54
CA GLU A 134 34.89 24.73 -35.18
C GLU A 134 35.44 23.47 -35.84
N LEU A 135 34.73 22.32 -35.73
CA LEU A 135 35.16 21.08 -36.37
C LEU A 135 35.25 21.24 -37.92
N ALA A 136 34.31 21.93 -38.53
CA ALA A 136 34.32 22.22 -39.94
C ALA A 136 35.56 23.05 -40.37
N SER A 137 35.91 24.07 -39.55
CA SER A 137 37.08 24.91 -39.80
C SER A 137 38.41 24.12 -39.75
N LEU A 138 38.50 23.22 -38.74
CA LEU A 138 39.67 22.34 -38.58
C LEU A 138 39.82 21.38 -39.74
N VAL A 139 38.75 20.76 -40.23
CA VAL A 139 38.75 19.82 -41.35
C VAL A 139 39.08 20.52 -42.68
N LYS A 140 38.56 21.76 -42.91
CA LYS A 140 38.87 22.58 -44.08
C LYS A 140 40.31 23.05 -44.13
N GLY A 141 40.91 23.35 -42.94
CA GLY A 141 42.33 23.78 -42.82
C GLY A 141 43.34 22.63 -42.93
N ASN A 142 43.04 21.46 -42.45
CA ASN A 142 43.94 20.31 -42.48
C ASN A 142 43.16 18.97 -42.39
N LYS A 143 43.07 18.23 -43.48
CA LYS A 143 42.41 16.92 -43.51
C LYS A 143 43.06 15.87 -42.54
N GLN A 144 44.27 16.12 -42.08
CA GLN A 144 44.98 15.27 -41.11
C GLN A 144 44.65 15.63 -39.65
N ALA A 145 43.95 16.73 -39.40
CA ALA A 145 43.56 17.18 -38.04
C ALA A 145 42.65 16.21 -37.28
N LEU A 146 41.99 15.28 -37.98
CA LEU A 146 41.10 14.27 -37.39
C LEU A 146 41.77 12.96 -36.99
N ASN A 147 43.09 12.86 -37.09
CA ASN A 147 43.81 11.75 -36.50
C ASN A 147 44.23 12.06 -35.04
N LEU A 148 44.59 11.06 -34.29
CA LEU A 148 44.96 11.22 -32.85
C LEU A 148 46.06 12.27 -32.66
N ASN A 149 47.10 12.25 -33.49
CA ASN A 149 48.20 13.21 -33.44
C ASN A 149 47.74 14.64 -33.76
N GLY A 150 46.77 14.82 -34.64
CA GLY A 150 46.19 16.12 -34.95
C GLY A 150 45.38 16.67 -33.79
N ILE A 151 44.56 15.82 -33.15
CA ILE A 151 43.74 16.20 -32.01
C ILE A 151 44.61 16.56 -30.78
N LEU A 152 45.62 15.75 -30.49
CA LEU A 152 46.58 16.02 -29.39
C LEU A 152 47.40 17.29 -29.68
N GLY A 153 47.86 17.48 -30.93
CA GLY A 153 48.59 18.66 -31.34
C GLY A 153 47.77 19.93 -31.28
N GLU A 154 46.49 19.90 -31.64
CA GLU A 154 45.54 21.03 -31.52
C GLU A 154 45.28 21.37 -30.06
N ALA A 155 45.06 20.34 -29.22
CA ALA A 155 44.96 20.55 -27.78
C ALA A 155 46.24 21.21 -27.25
N SER A 156 47.41 20.72 -27.61
CA SER A 156 48.71 21.31 -27.22
C SER A 156 48.87 22.75 -27.70
N ALA A 157 48.43 23.08 -28.92
CA ALA A 157 48.44 24.46 -29.46
C ALA A 157 47.53 25.39 -28.67
N LYS A 158 46.28 24.91 -28.32
CA LYS A 158 45.34 25.69 -27.48
C LYS A 158 45.89 25.95 -26.07
N PHE A 159 46.55 24.93 -25.45
CA PHE A 159 47.20 25.11 -24.14
C PHE A 159 48.42 26.07 -24.18
N ASN A 160 49.03 26.26 -25.35
CA ASN A 160 50.14 27.14 -25.53
C ASN A 160 49.73 28.58 -25.95
N ASP A 161 48.45 28.81 -26.23
CA ASP A 161 47.94 30.12 -26.67
C ASP A 161 47.97 31.15 -25.51
N PRO A 162 48.75 32.24 -25.67
CA PRO A 162 48.82 33.29 -24.65
C PRO A 162 47.50 34.04 -24.37
N TYR A 163 46.57 33.98 -25.35
CA TYR A 163 45.28 34.63 -25.21
C TYR A 163 44.35 33.84 -24.30
N LEU A 164 44.38 32.52 -24.39
CA LEU A 164 43.65 31.60 -23.55
C LEU A 164 44.17 31.52 -22.09
N ARG A 165 45.43 31.91 -21.89
CA ARG A 165 46.03 32.06 -20.54
C ARG A 165 45.55 33.34 -19.81
N LYS A 166 44.83 34.28 -20.48
CA LYS A 166 44.27 35.49 -19.88
C LYS A 166 42.84 35.24 -19.41
N SER A 167 42.55 35.63 -18.23
CA SER A 167 41.42 35.30 -17.38
C SER A 167 39.98 35.48 -17.90
N SER A 168 39.73 36.05 -19.07
CA SER A 168 38.39 36.32 -19.61
C SER A 168 37.81 35.22 -20.47
N SER A 169 38.62 34.31 -21.02
CA SER A 169 38.22 33.28 -21.99
C SER A 169 38.00 31.91 -21.39
N TRP A 170 38.26 31.71 -20.08
CA TRP A 170 38.18 30.40 -19.41
C TRP A 170 36.79 29.76 -19.44
N GLN A 171 35.73 30.55 -19.37
CA GLN A 171 34.33 29.99 -19.36
C GLN A 171 33.97 29.35 -20.70
N GLU A 172 34.55 29.82 -21.81
CA GLU A 172 34.36 29.24 -23.14
C GLU A 172 35.21 27.97 -23.32
N PHE A 173 36.26 27.82 -22.51
CA PHE A 173 37.21 26.66 -22.62
C PHE A 173 36.83 25.46 -21.75
N ILE A 174 36.03 25.66 -20.69
CA ILE A 174 35.63 24.59 -19.78
C ILE A 174 34.93 23.41 -20.47
N PRO A 175 33.94 23.61 -21.36
CA PRO A 175 33.29 22.48 -22.05
C PRO A 175 34.25 21.67 -22.89
N PHE A 176 35.22 22.35 -23.56
CA PHE A 176 36.26 21.67 -24.31
C PHE A 176 37.12 20.78 -23.38
N ILE A 177 37.52 21.29 -22.22
CA ILE A 177 38.38 20.53 -21.29
C ILE A 177 37.61 19.33 -20.72
N GLU A 178 36.36 19.45 -20.39
CA GLU A 178 35.57 18.34 -19.86
C GLU A 178 35.41 17.22 -20.89
N GLU A 179 35.17 17.54 -22.14
CA GLU A 179 35.16 16.58 -23.24
C GLU A 179 36.54 15.94 -23.45
N PHE A 180 37.59 16.77 -23.42
CA PHE A 180 38.96 16.32 -23.55
C PHE A 180 39.39 15.38 -22.38
N VAL A 181 39.00 15.68 -21.14
CA VAL A 181 39.22 14.79 -19.98
C VAL A 181 38.54 13.43 -20.21
N ARG A 182 37.31 13.42 -20.74
CA ARG A 182 36.61 12.16 -21.06
C ARG A 182 37.40 11.34 -22.07
N ASN A 183 37.85 11.99 -23.14
CA ASN A 183 38.63 11.34 -24.18
C ASN A 183 40.02 10.84 -23.68
N LEU A 184 40.69 11.60 -22.80
CA LEU A 184 41.92 11.19 -22.16
C LEU A 184 41.75 9.97 -21.23
N LYS A 185 40.66 9.92 -20.48
CA LYS A 185 40.35 8.74 -19.66
C LYS A 185 40.15 7.48 -20.52
N ARG A 186 39.47 7.64 -21.66
CA ARG A 186 39.30 6.54 -22.64
C ARG A 186 40.61 6.15 -23.28
N LEU A 187 41.46 7.11 -23.65
CA LEU A 187 42.78 6.87 -24.17
C LEU A 187 43.64 6.09 -23.16
N ALA A 188 43.67 6.52 -21.89
CA ALA A 188 44.41 5.83 -20.83
C ALA A 188 43.90 4.41 -20.61
N HIS A 189 42.59 4.19 -20.67
CA HIS A 189 41.98 2.86 -20.57
C HIS A 189 42.33 1.97 -21.78
N ASP A 190 42.23 2.48 -23.00
CA ASP A 190 42.57 1.74 -24.21
C ASP A 190 44.07 1.43 -24.29
N LEU A 191 44.94 2.28 -23.74
CA LEU A 191 46.36 2.04 -23.58
C LEU A 191 46.65 0.95 -22.55
N ASP A 192 45.88 0.83 -21.48
CA ASP A 192 46.03 -0.16 -20.39
C ASP A 192 45.52 -1.55 -20.81
N THR A 193 44.54 -1.63 -21.69
CA THR A 193 43.94 -2.88 -22.14
C THR A 193 44.75 -3.64 -23.16
N PRO A 194 45.18 -4.91 -22.91
CA PRO A 194 45.90 -5.76 -23.86
C PRO A 194 45.12 -5.99 -25.14
N ILE A 195 45.84 -6.16 -26.26
CA ILE A 195 45.23 -6.33 -27.60
C ILE A 195 44.41 -7.63 -27.67
N GLU A 196 44.85 -8.67 -26.97
CA GLU A 196 44.20 -9.99 -26.96
C GLU A 196 42.89 -10.03 -26.16
N GLN A 197 42.67 -9.09 -25.21
CA GLN A 197 41.50 -8.98 -24.37
C GLN A 197 40.46 -7.98 -24.89
N ALA A 198 40.72 -7.32 -25.99
CA ALA A 198 39.80 -6.38 -26.57
C ALA A 198 38.72 -7.14 -27.34
N ASP A 199 37.50 -7.21 -26.75
CA ASP A 199 36.34 -7.74 -27.41
C ASP A 199 36.22 -7.14 -28.81
N GLY A 200 36.08 -8.02 -29.83
CA GLY A 200 35.98 -7.63 -31.25
C GLY A 200 34.69 -6.81 -31.58
N LYS A 201 33.85 -6.57 -30.61
CA LYS A 201 32.80 -5.57 -30.54
C LYS A 201 33.32 -4.36 -29.75
N GLY A 202 34.17 -3.54 -30.40
CA GLY A 202 34.45 -2.22 -29.88
C GLY A 202 33.11 -1.54 -29.60
N SER A 203 32.83 -1.11 -28.37
CA SER A 203 31.74 -0.19 -28.09
C SER A 203 32.02 1.03 -28.98
N LEU A 204 31.37 1.07 -30.15
CA LEU A 204 31.29 2.22 -31.01
C LEU A 204 30.85 3.39 -30.09
N GLY A 205 31.68 4.42 -30.07
CA GLY A 205 31.72 5.46 -29.07
C GLY A 205 30.40 5.84 -28.46
N GLU A 206 30.42 6.04 -27.13
CA GLU A 206 29.28 6.63 -26.46
C GLU A 206 28.89 7.87 -27.26
N LEU A 207 27.66 7.86 -27.75
CA LEU A 207 26.97 8.92 -28.45
C LEU A 207 27.17 10.25 -27.70
N SER A 208 27.02 11.40 -28.35
CA SER A 208 27.14 12.72 -27.74
C SER A 208 26.34 12.75 -26.40
N GLU A 209 26.74 13.60 -25.45
CA GLU A 209 26.06 13.69 -24.14
C GLU A 209 24.54 13.85 -24.28
N PHE A 210 24.10 14.56 -25.31
CA PHE A 210 22.70 14.74 -25.67
C PHE A 210 22.04 13.45 -26.18
N GLU A 211 22.72 12.70 -27.05
CA GLU A 211 22.24 11.40 -27.55
C GLU A 211 22.29 10.34 -26.45
N THR A 212 23.29 10.39 -25.56
CA THR A 212 23.36 9.54 -24.37
C THR A 212 22.25 9.87 -23.39
N ASP A 213 21.88 11.13 -23.22
CA ASP A 213 20.74 11.53 -22.37
C ASP A 213 19.39 11.17 -22.99
N LEU A 214 19.23 11.31 -24.32
CA LEU A 214 18.05 10.82 -25.02
C LEU A 214 17.92 9.30 -24.94
N LEU A 215 19.02 8.57 -25.08
CA LEU A 215 19.02 7.11 -24.98
C LEU A 215 18.94 6.61 -23.52
N LYS A 216 19.40 7.40 -22.54
CA LYS A 216 19.08 7.14 -21.13
C LYS A 216 17.56 7.22 -20.90
N ASN A 217 16.88 8.15 -21.55
CA ASN A 217 15.42 8.32 -21.52
C ASN A 217 14.66 7.32 -22.41
N GLU A 218 15.34 6.48 -23.22
CA GLU A 218 14.70 5.38 -23.96
C GLU A 218 14.03 4.39 -23.01
N TYR A 219 14.70 4.02 -21.91
CA TYR A 219 14.13 3.15 -20.88
C TYR A 219 13.40 3.97 -19.80
N LEU A 220 12.31 3.42 -19.27
CA LEU A 220 11.63 3.99 -18.10
C LEU A 220 12.55 3.84 -16.89
N SER A 221 13.34 4.87 -16.61
CA SER A 221 14.27 4.87 -15.48
C SER A 221 13.83 5.82 -14.38
N LEU A 222 14.12 5.46 -13.13
CA LEU A 222 13.90 6.25 -11.92
C LEU A 222 15.23 6.71 -11.33
N GLY A 223 15.21 7.92 -10.75
CA GLY A 223 16.38 8.53 -10.15
C GLY A 223 17.29 9.26 -11.17
N GLU A 224 18.12 10.18 -10.65
CA GLU A 224 19.07 10.95 -11.47
C GLU A 224 20.21 10.06 -12.04
N ASP A 225 20.49 8.95 -11.39
CA ASP A 225 21.52 7.99 -11.81
C ASP A 225 21.07 6.97 -12.87
N GLY A 226 19.75 6.88 -13.12
CA GLY A 226 19.14 5.96 -14.09
C GLY A 226 19.36 4.47 -13.80
N LYS A 227 19.81 4.11 -12.57
CA LYS A 227 20.14 2.73 -12.20
C LYS A 227 18.94 1.82 -11.99
N THR A 228 17.76 2.40 -11.80
CA THR A 228 16.51 1.66 -11.62
C THR A 228 15.68 1.76 -12.88
N ILE A 229 15.42 0.64 -13.54
CA ILE A 229 14.53 0.54 -14.71
C ILE A 229 13.19 -0.02 -14.25
N MET A 230 12.10 0.56 -14.76
CA MET A 230 10.74 0.09 -14.55
C MET A 230 10.17 -0.49 -15.84
N MET A 231 9.38 -1.55 -15.69
CA MET A 231 8.57 -2.12 -16.75
C MET A 231 7.12 -2.16 -16.31
N LEU A 232 6.27 -1.48 -17.03
CA LEU A 232 4.84 -1.40 -16.77
C LEU A 232 4.12 -2.45 -17.62
N LEU A 233 3.36 -3.31 -16.99
CA LEU A 233 2.60 -4.37 -17.62
C LEU A 233 1.12 -4.07 -17.44
N ARG A 234 0.40 -3.96 -18.54
CA ARG A 234 -1.05 -3.78 -18.53
C ARG A 234 -1.73 -5.12 -18.67
N PRO A 235 -2.47 -5.59 -17.66
CA PRO A 235 -3.28 -6.81 -17.76
C PRO A 235 -4.39 -6.66 -18.80
N SER A 236 -4.86 -7.81 -19.34
CA SER A 236 -6.00 -7.84 -20.25
C SER A 236 -7.32 -7.54 -19.52
N LYS A 237 -8.34 -7.10 -20.29
CA LYS A 237 -9.69 -6.90 -19.74
C LYS A 237 -10.30 -8.18 -19.18
N GLU A 238 -9.92 -9.33 -19.70
CA GLU A 238 -10.39 -10.62 -19.22
C GLU A 238 -9.86 -10.93 -17.83
N GLU A 239 -8.57 -10.64 -17.57
CA GLU A 239 -7.95 -10.77 -16.24
C GLU A 239 -8.53 -9.77 -15.24
N GLU A 240 -8.79 -8.53 -15.66
CA GLU A 240 -9.42 -7.50 -14.83
C GLU A 240 -10.83 -7.88 -14.40
N ASN A 241 -11.62 -8.48 -15.28
CA ASN A 241 -12.99 -8.92 -15.03
C ASN A 241 -13.11 -10.36 -14.51
N SER A 242 -11.98 -11.00 -14.19
CA SER A 242 -11.97 -12.36 -13.65
C SER A 242 -12.56 -12.43 -12.23
N ALA A 243 -12.88 -13.60 -11.76
CA ALA A 243 -13.38 -13.81 -10.39
C ALA A 243 -12.36 -13.38 -9.32
N THR A 244 -11.07 -13.55 -9.62
CA THR A 244 -9.95 -13.06 -8.82
C THR A 244 -9.09 -12.15 -9.69
N PRO A 245 -9.42 -10.85 -9.78
CA PRO A 245 -8.74 -9.93 -10.67
C PRO A 245 -7.23 -9.97 -10.49
N PHE A 246 -6.49 -10.03 -11.60
CA PHE A 246 -5.03 -10.00 -11.70
C PHE A 246 -4.25 -11.16 -11.06
N THR A 247 -4.83 -11.98 -10.16
CA THR A 247 -4.13 -13.03 -9.41
C THR A 247 -3.37 -14.00 -10.32
N GLY A 248 -4.00 -14.46 -11.40
CA GLY A 248 -3.41 -15.39 -12.36
C GLY A 248 -2.21 -14.80 -13.09
N VAL A 249 -2.36 -13.59 -13.62
CA VAL A 249 -1.29 -12.91 -14.36
C VAL A 249 -0.13 -12.52 -13.45
N ILE A 250 -0.39 -12.05 -12.21
CA ILE A 250 0.65 -11.73 -11.24
C ILE A 250 1.52 -12.97 -10.93
N HIS A 251 0.88 -14.12 -10.73
CA HIS A 251 1.60 -15.37 -10.48
C HIS A 251 2.52 -15.75 -11.65
N ARG A 252 2.03 -15.68 -12.90
CA ARG A 252 2.83 -15.95 -14.11
C ARG A 252 3.98 -14.95 -14.26
N VAL A 253 3.74 -13.65 -14.04
CA VAL A 253 4.77 -12.62 -14.08
C VAL A 253 5.87 -12.91 -13.05
N ARG A 254 5.51 -13.25 -11.80
CA ARG A 254 6.47 -13.61 -10.76
C ARG A 254 7.31 -14.82 -11.14
N GLN A 255 6.70 -15.85 -11.72
CA GLN A 255 7.44 -17.03 -12.20
C GLN A 255 8.46 -16.67 -13.29
N LEU A 256 8.08 -15.80 -14.24
CA LEU A 256 8.98 -15.34 -15.30
C LEU A 256 10.12 -14.51 -14.73
N VAL A 257 9.85 -13.62 -13.78
CA VAL A 257 10.86 -12.81 -13.09
C VAL A 257 11.84 -13.69 -12.31
N GLU A 258 11.35 -14.68 -11.55
CA GLU A 258 12.22 -15.61 -10.81
C GLU A 258 13.10 -16.46 -11.74
N ASN A 259 12.59 -16.86 -12.89
CA ASN A 259 13.38 -17.56 -13.90
C ASN A 259 14.46 -16.65 -14.50
N GLU A 260 14.14 -15.36 -14.72
CA GLU A 260 15.07 -14.42 -15.30
C GLU A 260 16.16 -13.97 -14.32
N LYS A 261 15.86 -13.91 -13.01
CA LYS A 261 16.87 -13.70 -11.94
C LYS A 261 18.03 -14.69 -12.02
N LYS A 262 17.75 -15.94 -12.39
CA LYS A 262 18.79 -16.99 -12.54
C LYS A 262 19.74 -16.72 -13.70
N ASN A 263 19.22 -16.10 -14.78
CA ASN A 263 20.00 -15.75 -15.98
C ASN A 263 20.81 -14.46 -15.79
N HIS A 264 20.35 -13.57 -14.89
CA HIS A 264 20.96 -12.27 -14.63
C HIS A 264 21.22 -12.08 -13.12
N PRO A 265 22.15 -12.82 -12.50
CA PRO A 265 22.36 -12.83 -11.05
C PRO A 265 22.83 -11.46 -10.48
N ASN A 266 23.40 -10.59 -11.32
CA ASN A 266 23.87 -9.26 -10.94
C ASN A 266 22.76 -8.18 -11.00
N VAL A 267 21.54 -8.54 -11.39
CA VAL A 267 20.40 -7.63 -11.49
C VAL A 267 19.35 -8.03 -10.45
N SER A 268 19.06 -7.15 -9.51
CA SER A 268 17.92 -7.32 -8.60
C SER A 268 16.63 -7.02 -9.36
N MET A 269 15.70 -7.96 -9.35
CA MET A 269 14.39 -7.81 -10.00
C MET A 269 13.30 -8.06 -8.97
N GLY A 270 12.16 -7.39 -9.12
CA GLY A 270 11.00 -7.65 -8.28
C GLY A 270 9.73 -7.08 -8.88
N VAL A 271 8.58 -7.49 -8.34
CA VAL A 271 7.26 -7.16 -8.87
C VAL A 271 6.48 -6.35 -7.85
N THR A 272 5.91 -5.21 -8.27
CA THR A 272 5.08 -4.33 -7.47
C THR A 272 4.00 -3.67 -8.34
N GLY A 273 3.37 -2.60 -7.87
CA GLY A 273 2.24 -1.93 -8.49
C GLY A 273 0.95 -2.18 -7.72
N GLU A 274 -0.03 -1.32 -7.92
CA GLU A 274 -1.30 -1.38 -7.16
C GLU A 274 -1.99 -2.75 -7.23
N PRO A 275 -2.13 -3.42 -8.41
CA PRO A 275 -2.70 -4.77 -8.47
C PRO A 275 -1.94 -5.80 -7.65
N VAL A 276 -0.61 -5.68 -7.60
CA VAL A 276 0.25 -6.62 -6.87
C VAL A 276 0.14 -6.41 -5.37
N LEU A 277 0.10 -5.14 -4.93
CA LEU A 277 -0.11 -4.79 -3.52
C LEU A 277 -1.45 -5.32 -3.02
N LEU A 278 -2.52 -5.13 -3.81
CA LEU A 278 -3.87 -5.60 -3.48
C LEU A 278 -3.96 -7.15 -3.47
N ASP A 279 -3.34 -7.85 -4.42
CA ASP A 279 -3.29 -9.32 -4.45
C ASP A 279 -2.50 -9.87 -3.25
N ASP A 280 -1.36 -9.27 -2.92
CA ASP A 280 -0.55 -9.65 -1.77
C ASP A 280 -1.28 -9.41 -0.45
N GLU A 281 -1.96 -8.27 -0.31
CA GLU A 281 -2.78 -7.93 0.84
C GLU A 281 -3.92 -8.93 1.05
N LEU A 282 -4.63 -9.25 -0.04
CA LEU A 282 -5.72 -10.23 0.01
C LEU A 282 -5.23 -11.61 0.44
N ARG A 283 -4.17 -12.12 -0.20
CA ARG A 283 -3.59 -13.44 0.14
C ARG A 283 -3.10 -13.48 1.58
N GLN A 284 -2.40 -12.43 2.02
CA GLN A 284 -1.93 -12.35 3.40
C GLN A 284 -3.10 -12.32 4.39
N SER A 285 -4.15 -11.53 4.09
CA SER A 285 -5.35 -11.46 4.90
C SER A 285 -6.07 -12.82 4.97
N GLU A 286 -6.22 -13.52 3.83
CA GLU A 286 -6.82 -14.86 3.80
C GLU A 286 -6.04 -15.88 4.63
N ASP A 287 -4.73 -15.90 4.53
CA ASP A 287 -3.89 -16.84 5.28
C ASP A 287 -3.89 -16.53 6.77
N ASP A 288 -3.81 -15.25 7.15
CA ASP A 288 -3.94 -14.80 8.53
C ASP A 288 -5.31 -15.19 9.10
N MET A 289 -6.39 -15.03 8.33
CA MET A 289 -7.75 -15.42 8.75
C MET A 289 -7.92 -16.93 8.91
N LYS A 290 -7.31 -17.75 8.03
CA LYS A 290 -7.29 -19.22 8.19
C LYS A 290 -6.60 -19.61 9.50
N ILE A 291 -5.42 -19.05 9.75
CA ILE A 291 -4.65 -19.27 10.98
C ILE A 291 -5.45 -18.83 12.22
N ALA A 292 -6.00 -17.62 12.20
CA ALA A 292 -6.81 -17.07 13.29
C ALA A 292 -8.04 -17.95 13.57
N THR A 293 -8.73 -18.45 12.53
CA THR A 293 -9.87 -19.35 12.67
C THR A 293 -9.49 -20.64 13.38
N VAL A 294 -8.38 -21.29 12.97
CA VAL A 294 -7.90 -22.54 13.60
C VAL A 294 -7.51 -22.29 15.06
N ILE A 295 -6.78 -21.22 15.35
CA ILE A 295 -6.38 -20.85 16.71
C ILE A 295 -7.62 -20.58 17.57
N THR A 296 -8.59 -19.81 17.07
CA THR A 296 -9.85 -19.51 17.79
C THR A 296 -10.59 -20.80 18.14
N LEU A 297 -10.80 -21.71 17.18
CA LEU A 297 -11.47 -22.99 17.42
C LEU A 297 -10.73 -23.85 18.45
N ALA A 298 -9.41 -23.90 18.38
CA ALA A 298 -8.58 -24.62 19.34
C ALA A 298 -8.70 -24.03 20.74
N LEU A 299 -8.55 -22.71 20.90
CA LEU A 299 -8.64 -22.01 22.18
C LEU A 299 -10.03 -22.13 22.81
N ILE A 300 -11.10 -21.97 22.02
CA ILE A 300 -12.49 -22.19 22.49
C ILE A 300 -12.69 -23.62 22.95
N THR A 301 -12.20 -24.61 22.21
CA THR A 301 -12.33 -26.02 22.56
C THR A 301 -11.57 -26.35 23.85
N ILE A 302 -10.35 -25.84 24.02
CA ILE A 302 -9.54 -26.00 25.24
C ILE A 302 -10.24 -25.34 26.42
N MET A 303 -10.71 -24.11 26.27
CA MET A 303 -11.41 -23.39 27.34
C MET A 303 -12.66 -24.15 27.77
N PHE A 304 -13.43 -24.70 26.83
CA PHE A 304 -14.61 -25.47 27.16
C PHE A 304 -14.29 -26.74 27.96
N PHE A 305 -13.20 -27.41 27.65
CA PHE A 305 -12.73 -28.54 28.44
C PHE A 305 -12.48 -28.16 29.88
N PHE A 306 -11.79 -27.04 30.12
CA PHE A 306 -11.53 -26.56 31.47
C PHE A 306 -12.79 -26.03 32.17
N ALA A 307 -13.69 -25.36 31.44
CA ALA A 307 -14.88 -24.71 32.04
C ALA A 307 -15.95 -25.73 32.48
N TYR A 308 -16.17 -26.75 31.66
CA TYR A 308 -17.27 -27.71 31.90
C TYR A 308 -16.79 -29.08 32.36
N GLY A 309 -15.49 -29.40 32.28
CA GLY A 309 -14.95 -30.72 32.61
C GLY A 309 -15.51 -31.85 31.71
N GLU A 310 -16.17 -31.49 30.62
CA GLU A 310 -16.82 -32.35 29.66
C GLU A 310 -16.69 -31.77 28.25
N PHE A 311 -16.46 -32.63 27.26
CA PHE A 311 -16.34 -32.16 25.86
C PHE A 311 -17.66 -32.10 25.10
N SER A 312 -18.62 -32.96 25.47
CA SER A 312 -19.71 -33.29 24.54
C SER A 312 -20.78 -32.19 24.43
N ARG A 313 -21.20 -31.51 25.50
CA ARG A 313 -22.17 -30.40 25.40
C ARG A 313 -21.58 -29.15 24.75
N PRO A 314 -20.39 -28.72 25.17
CA PRO A 314 -19.71 -27.62 24.45
C PRO A 314 -19.50 -27.91 22.95
N LEU A 315 -19.21 -29.15 22.58
CA LEU A 315 -19.08 -29.52 21.16
C LEU A 315 -20.42 -29.39 20.39
N LEU A 316 -21.56 -29.63 21.04
CA LEU A 316 -22.89 -29.40 20.45
C LEU A 316 -23.14 -27.88 20.22
N ALA A 317 -22.71 -27.04 21.16
CA ALA A 317 -22.81 -25.58 20.95
C ALA A 317 -21.92 -25.13 19.78
N LEU A 318 -20.69 -25.65 19.70
CA LEU A 318 -19.79 -25.38 18.57
C LEU A 318 -20.37 -25.85 17.24
N ALA A 319 -21.00 -27.05 17.21
CA ALA A 319 -21.66 -27.58 16.01
C ALA A 319 -22.84 -26.68 15.57
N ALA A 320 -23.66 -26.21 16.52
CA ALA A 320 -24.75 -25.28 16.23
C ALA A 320 -24.23 -23.93 15.70
N LEU A 321 -23.12 -23.41 16.26
CA LEU A 321 -22.45 -22.21 15.79
C LEU A 321 -21.91 -22.38 14.36
N LEU A 322 -21.15 -23.47 14.10
CA LEU A 322 -20.63 -23.74 12.75
C LEU A 322 -21.74 -23.88 11.72
N ALA A 323 -22.87 -24.51 12.10
CA ALA A 323 -24.05 -24.55 11.24
C ALA A 323 -24.58 -23.15 10.90
N SER A 324 -24.62 -22.23 11.88
CA SER A 324 -25.03 -20.83 11.64
C SER A 324 -24.04 -20.08 10.73
N VAL A 325 -22.74 -20.28 10.89
CA VAL A 325 -21.69 -19.68 10.02
C VAL A 325 -21.87 -20.12 8.58
N VAL A 326 -22.07 -21.42 8.34
CA VAL A 326 -22.29 -21.95 6.97
C VAL A 326 -23.58 -21.37 6.36
N ILE A 327 -24.65 -21.29 7.14
CA ILE A 327 -25.92 -20.70 6.67
C ILE A 327 -25.73 -19.21 6.37
N THR A 328 -24.96 -18.47 7.20
CA THR A 328 -24.64 -17.06 6.97
C THR A 328 -23.88 -16.87 5.66
N LEU A 329 -22.85 -17.70 5.40
CA LEU A 329 -22.09 -17.66 4.15
C LEU A 329 -22.99 -17.94 2.93
N GLY A 330 -23.86 -18.95 3.04
CA GLY A 330 -24.84 -19.25 2.00
C GLY A 330 -25.77 -18.09 1.70
N LEU A 331 -26.29 -17.43 2.74
CA LEU A 331 -27.16 -16.25 2.59
C LEU A 331 -26.38 -15.06 2.02
N THR A 332 -25.16 -14.81 2.48
CA THR A 332 -24.26 -13.79 1.92
C THR A 332 -24.03 -14.03 0.43
N THR A 333 -23.79 -15.28 0.03
CA THR A 333 -23.61 -15.64 -1.38
C THR A 333 -24.82 -15.31 -2.23
N VAL A 334 -26.04 -15.49 -1.70
CA VAL A 334 -27.29 -15.18 -2.42
C VAL A 334 -27.61 -13.70 -2.44
N THR A 335 -27.30 -12.97 -1.37
CA THR A 335 -27.68 -11.54 -1.22
C THR A 335 -26.63 -10.59 -1.77
N ILE A 336 -25.35 -10.81 -1.50
CA ILE A 336 -24.23 -9.95 -1.87
C ILE A 336 -23.42 -10.58 -3.02
N GLY A 337 -23.16 -11.88 -2.94
CA GLY A 337 -22.41 -12.65 -3.95
C GLY A 337 -20.89 -12.68 -3.75
N HIS A 338 -20.34 -11.84 -2.89
CA HIS A 338 -18.90 -11.77 -2.61
C HIS A 338 -18.60 -11.38 -1.16
N LEU A 339 -17.35 -11.53 -0.77
CA LEU A 339 -16.77 -10.95 0.44
C LEU A 339 -15.69 -9.94 0.03
N ASN A 340 -15.65 -8.80 0.71
CA ASN A 340 -14.55 -7.85 0.63
C ASN A 340 -13.53 -8.08 1.77
N ILE A 341 -12.37 -7.41 1.71
CA ILE A 341 -11.30 -7.58 2.70
C ILE A 341 -11.76 -7.30 4.15
N ILE A 342 -12.67 -6.34 4.33
CA ILE A 342 -13.21 -5.97 5.65
C ILE A 342 -14.20 -7.03 6.10
N SER A 343 -15.09 -7.47 5.21
CA SER A 343 -16.14 -8.44 5.54
C SER A 343 -15.63 -9.86 5.78
N GLN A 344 -14.43 -10.22 5.30
CA GLN A 344 -13.82 -11.53 5.62
C GLN A 344 -13.61 -11.75 7.13
N ALA A 345 -13.31 -10.68 7.88
CA ALA A 345 -13.08 -10.76 9.32
C ALA A 345 -14.33 -11.26 10.10
N PHE A 346 -15.53 -11.20 9.48
CA PHE A 346 -16.77 -11.63 10.13
C PHE A 346 -16.75 -13.09 10.61
N ILE A 347 -16.02 -13.99 9.92
CA ILE A 347 -15.99 -15.43 10.28
C ILE A 347 -15.40 -15.61 11.68
N VAL A 348 -14.22 -15.03 11.94
CA VAL A 348 -13.57 -15.11 13.26
C VAL A 348 -14.37 -14.35 14.31
N MET A 349 -14.97 -13.22 13.92
CA MET A 349 -15.86 -12.44 14.79
C MET A 349 -17.08 -13.25 15.24
N ILE A 350 -17.80 -13.91 14.33
CA ILE A 350 -18.96 -14.72 14.68
C ILE A 350 -18.58 -15.95 15.48
N LEU A 351 -17.42 -16.57 15.23
CA LEU A 351 -16.92 -17.64 16.06
C LEU A 351 -16.72 -17.20 17.51
N GLY A 352 -16.18 -16.00 17.74
CA GLY A 352 -16.01 -15.44 19.06
C GLY A 352 -17.30 -14.98 19.73
N LEU A 353 -18.22 -14.34 18.99
CA LEU A 353 -19.44 -13.75 19.51
C LEU A 353 -20.61 -14.73 19.57
N GLY A 354 -20.77 -15.55 18.54
CA GLY A 354 -21.95 -16.42 18.41
C GLY A 354 -21.96 -17.58 19.39
N ILE A 355 -20.78 -18.01 19.85
CA ILE A 355 -20.66 -19.08 20.84
C ILE A 355 -21.23 -18.66 22.21
N ASP A 356 -21.26 -17.36 22.51
CA ASP A 356 -21.75 -16.78 23.77
C ASP A 356 -23.17 -17.21 24.08
N PHE A 357 -24.04 -17.23 23.06
CA PHE A 357 -25.42 -17.66 23.22
C PHE A 357 -25.51 -19.11 23.61
N GLY A 358 -24.63 -19.95 23.05
CA GLY A 358 -24.54 -21.37 23.41
C GLY A 358 -24.02 -21.60 24.82
N ILE A 359 -23.01 -20.82 25.25
CA ILE A 359 -22.43 -20.87 26.60
C ILE A 359 -23.49 -20.55 27.62
N GLN A 360 -24.24 -19.47 27.46
CA GLN A 360 -25.28 -19.05 28.40
C GLN A 360 -26.42 -20.04 28.42
N PHE A 361 -26.83 -20.57 27.27
CA PHE A 361 -27.87 -21.60 27.23
C PHE A 361 -27.42 -22.88 27.96
N ILE A 362 -26.19 -23.40 27.69
CA ILE A 362 -25.67 -24.59 28.38
C ILE A 362 -25.52 -24.34 29.88
N GLY A 363 -24.99 -23.19 30.29
CA GLY A 363 -24.82 -22.84 31.69
C GLY A 363 -26.12 -22.91 32.48
N ARG A 364 -27.22 -22.34 31.96
CA ARG A 364 -28.53 -22.41 32.58
C ARG A 364 -29.14 -23.82 32.50
N TYR A 365 -29.00 -24.50 31.37
CA TYR A 365 -29.45 -25.88 31.21
C TYR A 365 -28.81 -26.82 32.26
N GLU A 366 -27.51 -26.69 32.50
CA GLU A 366 -26.81 -27.48 33.53
C GLU A 366 -27.24 -27.12 34.95
N GLU A 367 -27.52 -25.86 35.21
CA GLU A 367 -28.07 -25.40 36.50
C GLU A 367 -29.43 -26.11 36.78
N GLU A 368 -30.37 -26.10 35.81
CA GLU A 368 -31.67 -26.77 35.94
C GLU A 368 -31.55 -28.28 36.03
N MET A 369 -30.64 -28.89 35.31
CA MET A 369 -30.32 -30.32 35.41
C MET A 369 -29.75 -30.67 36.80
N SER A 370 -28.94 -29.80 37.41
CA SER A 370 -28.38 -30.00 38.75
C SER A 370 -29.44 -29.92 39.86
N LEU A 371 -30.56 -29.22 39.58
CA LEU A 371 -31.74 -29.16 40.45
C LEU A 371 -32.65 -30.39 40.29
N GLY A 372 -32.25 -31.40 39.52
CA GLY A 372 -32.99 -32.69 39.32
C GLY A 372 -34.12 -32.64 38.32
N LYS A 373 -34.18 -31.58 37.46
CA LYS A 373 -35.17 -31.50 36.35
C LYS A 373 -34.88 -32.50 35.23
N SER A 374 -35.89 -32.95 34.53
CA SER A 374 -35.72 -33.77 33.31
C SER A 374 -35.08 -32.92 32.19
N THR A 375 -34.47 -33.57 31.19
CA THR A 375 -33.88 -32.94 30.02
C THR A 375 -34.88 -32.02 29.31
N GLU A 376 -36.11 -32.48 29.12
CA GLU A 376 -37.15 -31.70 28.44
C GLU A 376 -37.59 -30.48 29.28
N GLU A 377 -37.78 -30.65 30.60
CA GLU A 377 -38.13 -29.54 31.52
C GLU A 377 -37.00 -28.53 31.61
N ALA A 378 -35.72 -29.00 31.75
CA ALA A 378 -34.58 -28.12 31.80
C ALA A 378 -34.41 -27.28 30.51
N VAL A 379 -34.63 -27.89 29.31
CA VAL A 379 -34.64 -27.15 28.03
C VAL A 379 -35.80 -26.12 27.98
N GLN A 380 -37.03 -26.53 28.45
CA GLN A 380 -38.17 -25.60 28.44
C GLN A 380 -37.91 -24.37 29.33
N ILE A 381 -37.46 -24.59 30.56
CA ILE A 381 -37.16 -23.53 31.51
C ILE A 381 -36.05 -22.60 30.97
N THR A 382 -34.95 -23.19 30.51
CA THR A 382 -33.82 -22.45 29.94
C THR A 382 -34.26 -21.61 28.73
N THR A 383 -35.08 -22.18 27.82
CA THR A 383 -35.57 -21.46 26.64
C THR A 383 -36.39 -20.24 27.00
N VAL A 384 -37.21 -20.31 28.07
CA VAL A 384 -38.05 -19.20 28.49
C VAL A 384 -37.27 -18.16 29.28
N THR A 385 -36.44 -18.59 30.26
CA THR A 385 -35.70 -17.67 31.17
C THR A 385 -34.52 -17.04 30.43
N THR A 386 -33.56 -17.87 30.04
CA THR A 386 -32.33 -17.39 29.40
C THR A 386 -32.60 -16.93 27.98
N GLY A 387 -33.57 -17.54 27.25
CA GLY A 387 -33.89 -17.14 25.87
C GLY A 387 -34.33 -15.68 25.75
N LYS A 388 -34.95 -15.10 26.80
CA LYS A 388 -35.31 -13.67 26.82
C LYS A 388 -34.05 -12.78 26.87
N ALA A 389 -33.11 -13.09 27.75
CA ALA A 389 -31.87 -12.34 27.88
C ALA A 389 -31.02 -12.46 26.61
N LEU A 390 -30.97 -13.69 26.00
CA LEU A 390 -30.27 -13.96 24.72
C LEU A 390 -30.87 -13.16 23.54
N LEU A 391 -32.20 -13.12 23.42
CA LEU A 391 -32.89 -12.33 22.38
C LEU A 391 -32.59 -10.84 22.51
N THR A 392 -32.43 -10.36 23.73
CA THR A 392 -32.11 -8.96 23.97
C THR A 392 -30.64 -8.68 23.68
N GLY A 393 -29.72 -9.40 24.31
CA GLY A 393 -28.27 -9.20 24.10
C GLY A 393 -27.86 -9.44 22.65
N GLY A 394 -28.31 -10.56 22.06
CA GLY A 394 -28.06 -10.85 20.66
C GLY A 394 -28.74 -9.87 19.69
N GLY A 395 -29.95 -9.43 20.05
CA GLY A 395 -30.69 -8.42 19.29
C GLY A 395 -30.00 -7.06 19.30
N THR A 396 -29.52 -6.59 20.46
CA THR A 396 -28.75 -5.32 20.54
C THR A 396 -27.47 -5.39 19.73
N THR A 397 -26.77 -6.50 19.79
CA THR A 397 -25.55 -6.72 18.99
C THR A 397 -25.86 -6.75 17.49
N ALA A 398 -26.88 -7.50 17.06
CA ALA A 398 -27.26 -7.56 15.64
C ALA A 398 -27.68 -6.19 15.10
N VAL A 399 -28.45 -5.43 15.87
CA VAL A 399 -28.91 -4.09 15.49
C VAL A 399 -27.75 -3.10 15.42
N ALA A 400 -26.75 -3.20 16.30
CA ALA A 400 -25.54 -2.41 16.22
C ALA A 400 -24.78 -2.66 14.90
N PHE A 401 -24.73 -3.92 14.43
CA PHE A 401 -24.19 -4.24 13.12
C PHE A 401 -25.06 -3.71 11.98
N TYR A 402 -26.40 -3.88 12.05
CA TYR A 402 -27.29 -3.34 11.02
C TYR A 402 -27.29 -1.81 10.94
N ALA A 403 -26.93 -1.10 12.01
CA ALA A 403 -26.73 0.35 11.97
C ALA A 403 -25.67 0.76 10.95
N MET A 404 -24.68 -0.10 10.70
CA MET A 404 -23.65 0.10 9.67
C MET A 404 -24.21 0.05 8.24
N CYS A 405 -25.41 -0.53 8.03
CA CYS A 405 -26.02 -0.59 6.71
C CYS A 405 -26.56 0.76 6.21
N PHE A 406 -26.76 1.74 7.11
CA PHE A 406 -27.25 3.09 6.77
C PHE A 406 -26.08 4.03 6.49
N ASN A 407 -25.22 3.67 5.53
CA ASN A 407 -23.95 4.32 5.33
C ASN A 407 -23.58 4.37 3.85
N ASP A 408 -22.76 5.35 3.45
CA ASP A 408 -22.32 5.52 2.07
C ASP A 408 -21.10 4.68 1.70
N PHE A 409 -20.39 4.14 2.69
CA PHE A 409 -19.26 3.24 2.47
C PHE A 409 -19.72 1.78 2.34
N ILE A 410 -19.69 1.25 1.11
CA ILE A 410 -20.24 -0.09 0.78
C ILE A 410 -19.58 -1.19 1.61
N GLY A 411 -18.27 -1.13 1.82
CA GLY A 411 -17.55 -2.14 2.61
C GLY A 411 -18.09 -2.29 4.03
N LEU A 412 -18.49 -1.19 4.66
CA LEU A 412 -19.09 -1.18 5.99
C LEU A 412 -20.55 -1.67 5.97
N THR A 413 -21.30 -1.27 4.94
CA THR A 413 -22.68 -1.72 4.72
C THR A 413 -22.75 -3.24 4.58
N GLU A 414 -21.88 -3.82 3.77
CA GLU A 414 -21.80 -5.27 3.59
C GLU A 414 -21.38 -5.99 4.88
N LEU A 415 -20.35 -5.49 5.59
CA LEU A 415 -19.95 -6.04 6.89
C LEU A 415 -21.10 -6.02 7.88
N GLY A 416 -21.82 -4.87 7.99
CA GLY A 416 -22.97 -4.71 8.86
C GLY A 416 -24.08 -5.71 8.57
N TRP A 417 -24.41 -5.91 7.30
CA TRP A 417 -25.40 -6.89 6.86
C TRP A 417 -24.96 -8.32 7.18
N ILE A 418 -23.74 -8.71 6.85
CA ILE A 418 -23.21 -10.06 7.04
C ILE A 418 -23.10 -10.38 8.54
N ALA A 419 -22.48 -9.48 9.32
CA ALA A 419 -22.27 -9.70 10.75
C ALA A 419 -23.59 -9.65 11.53
N GLY A 420 -24.46 -8.70 11.25
CA GLY A 420 -25.78 -8.60 11.87
C GLY A 420 -26.64 -9.84 11.62
N THR A 421 -26.68 -10.30 10.37
CA THR A 421 -27.37 -11.54 9.98
C THR A 421 -26.74 -12.77 10.63
N GLY A 422 -25.41 -12.83 10.67
CA GLY A 422 -24.66 -13.91 11.29
C GLY A 422 -24.95 -14.03 12.80
N VAL A 423 -25.00 -12.90 13.52
CA VAL A 423 -25.36 -12.87 14.95
C VAL A 423 -26.80 -13.37 15.16
N LEU A 424 -27.76 -12.94 14.31
CA LEU A 424 -29.15 -13.42 14.40
C LEU A 424 -29.26 -14.92 14.10
N LEU A 425 -28.50 -15.43 13.13
CA LEU A 425 -28.49 -16.85 12.80
C LEU A 425 -27.81 -17.68 13.89
N ALA A 426 -26.75 -17.17 14.53
CA ALA A 426 -26.10 -17.80 15.69
C ALA A 426 -27.06 -17.85 16.90
N LEU A 427 -27.77 -16.77 17.16
CA LEU A 427 -28.81 -16.71 18.18
C LEU A 427 -29.94 -17.71 17.88
N ALA A 428 -30.43 -17.72 16.62
CA ALA A 428 -31.45 -18.67 16.20
C ALA A 428 -30.96 -20.13 16.33
N ALA A 429 -29.73 -20.42 15.96
CA ALA A 429 -29.14 -21.75 16.12
C ALA A 429 -29.02 -22.17 17.59
N SER A 430 -28.67 -21.24 18.47
CA SER A 430 -28.58 -21.46 19.92
C SER A 430 -29.94 -21.66 20.59
N LEU A 431 -31.03 -21.14 20.00
CA LEU A 431 -32.40 -21.34 20.48
C LEU A 431 -33.19 -22.43 19.72
N THR A 432 -32.60 -23.05 18.69
CA THR A 432 -33.25 -24.09 17.87
C THR A 432 -32.42 -25.36 17.75
N ILE A 433 -31.22 -25.26 17.13
CA ILE A 433 -30.33 -26.40 16.84
C ILE A 433 -29.76 -26.97 18.15
N LEU A 434 -29.19 -26.08 18.99
CA LEU A 434 -28.53 -26.51 20.24
C LEU A 434 -29.48 -27.24 21.18
N PRO A 435 -30.69 -26.70 21.53
CA PRO A 435 -31.63 -27.42 22.38
C PRO A 435 -32.07 -28.75 21.81
N ALA A 436 -32.31 -28.84 20.48
CA ALA A 436 -32.64 -30.09 19.81
C ALA A 436 -31.52 -31.15 19.90
N LEU A 437 -30.23 -30.68 19.79
CA LEU A 437 -29.06 -31.54 19.96
C LEU A 437 -28.91 -32.03 21.42
N LEU A 438 -29.15 -31.14 22.41
CA LEU A 438 -29.12 -31.50 23.82
C LEU A 438 -30.17 -32.53 24.16
N ILE A 439 -31.42 -32.39 23.70
CA ILE A 439 -32.49 -33.37 23.91
C ILE A 439 -32.13 -34.67 23.22
N TRP A 440 -31.63 -34.64 21.98
CA TRP A 440 -31.25 -35.87 21.23
C TRP A 440 -30.19 -36.67 21.94
N ARG A 441 -29.19 -36.01 22.59
CA ARG A 441 -28.09 -36.63 23.30
C ARG A 441 -28.50 -37.13 24.68
N ASP A 442 -29.09 -36.24 25.51
CA ASP A 442 -29.30 -36.49 26.94
C ASP A 442 -30.52 -37.33 27.25
N ARG A 443 -31.45 -37.57 26.29
CA ARG A 443 -32.64 -38.41 26.40
C ARG A 443 -32.35 -39.90 26.72
N LYS A 444 -31.10 -40.35 26.43
CA LYS A 444 -30.71 -41.76 26.63
C LYS A 444 -30.25 -42.11 28.05
N GLY A 445 -30.41 -41.21 29.02
CA GLY A 445 -30.38 -41.48 30.45
C GLY A 445 -29.07 -42.02 31.02
N ASN A 446 -28.03 -41.27 31.07
CA ASN A 446 -26.94 -41.32 32.05
C ASN A 446 -26.23 -39.97 32.04
N VAL A 447 -26.98 -38.98 32.50
CA VAL A 447 -26.47 -37.59 32.50
C VAL A 447 -25.59 -37.39 33.73
N LYS A 448 -24.26 -37.53 33.55
CA LYS A 448 -23.33 -36.97 34.53
C LYS A 448 -23.38 -35.43 34.35
N VAL A 449 -23.98 -34.73 35.30
CA VAL A 449 -23.90 -33.27 35.34
C VAL A 449 -22.43 -32.92 35.54
N GLY A 450 -21.79 -32.30 34.56
CA GLY A 450 -20.43 -31.81 34.66
C GLY A 450 -20.38 -30.85 35.87
N LYS A 451 -19.36 -30.91 36.70
CA LYS A 451 -19.15 -29.92 37.76
C LYS A 451 -18.68 -28.66 37.05
N LEU A 452 -19.63 -27.73 36.73
CA LEU A 452 -19.25 -26.35 36.38
C LEU A 452 -18.12 -25.91 37.29
N LEU A 453 -17.04 -25.37 36.76
CA LEU A 453 -15.92 -24.87 37.58
C LEU A 453 -16.49 -24.19 38.82
N LYS A 454 -16.34 -24.84 39.95
CA LYS A 454 -16.51 -24.15 41.21
C LYS A 454 -15.36 -23.15 41.28
N PHE A 455 -15.58 -21.94 40.80
CA PHE A 455 -14.70 -20.81 41.19
C PHE A 455 -14.82 -20.68 42.69
N GLY A 456 -14.02 -21.48 43.42
CA GLY A 456 -14.01 -21.47 44.90
C GLY A 456 -13.72 -20.09 45.47
N TYR A 457 -13.19 -19.22 44.66
CA TYR A 457 -12.93 -17.82 44.93
C TYR A 457 -14.12 -16.88 44.57
N GLY A 458 -15.20 -17.33 43.90
CA GLY A 458 -16.33 -16.48 43.51
C GLY A 458 -17.01 -15.82 44.69
N ILE A 459 -17.29 -16.57 45.76
CA ILE A 459 -17.88 -16.06 47.02
C ILE A 459 -16.95 -15.05 47.69
N SER A 460 -15.65 -15.37 47.75
CA SER A 460 -14.63 -14.48 48.31
C SER A 460 -14.49 -13.19 47.46
N LEU A 461 -14.59 -13.30 46.14
CA LEU A 461 -14.47 -12.18 45.23
C LEU A 461 -15.70 -11.26 45.35
N ASP A 462 -16.93 -11.81 45.34
CA ASP A 462 -18.17 -11.04 45.53
C ASP A 462 -18.12 -10.33 46.89
N ARG A 463 -17.72 -11.03 47.96
CA ARG A 463 -17.61 -10.45 49.31
C ARG A 463 -16.55 -9.33 49.36
N THR A 464 -15.39 -9.51 48.78
CA THR A 464 -14.30 -8.53 48.79
C THR A 464 -14.65 -7.30 47.97
N ILE A 465 -15.24 -7.49 46.79
CA ILE A 465 -15.63 -6.41 45.88
C ILE A 465 -16.78 -5.59 46.50
N THR A 466 -17.83 -6.24 47.06
CA THR A 466 -18.99 -5.54 47.61
C THR A 466 -18.73 -4.95 49.04
N ALA A 467 -17.63 -5.35 49.69
CA ALA A 467 -17.27 -4.82 51.01
C ALA A 467 -16.94 -3.31 51.02
N HIS A 468 -16.30 -2.82 49.95
CA HIS A 468 -15.78 -1.46 49.86
C HIS A 468 -16.25 -0.71 48.61
N PRO A 469 -17.57 -0.50 48.43
CA PRO A 469 -18.09 0.08 47.19
C PRO A 469 -17.55 1.48 46.88
N TYR A 470 -17.43 2.33 47.91
CA TYR A 470 -16.88 3.69 47.75
C TYR A 470 -15.44 3.70 47.26
N MET A 471 -14.60 2.79 47.79
CA MET A 471 -13.20 2.69 47.36
C MET A 471 -13.08 2.30 45.89
N VAL A 472 -13.84 1.31 45.45
CA VAL A 472 -13.85 0.86 44.06
C VAL A 472 -14.31 1.98 43.13
N LEU A 473 -15.34 2.72 43.47
CA LEU A 473 -15.85 3.84 42.68
C LEU A 473 -14.89 5.04 42.65
N ILE A 474 -14.18 5.33 43.75
CA ILE A 474 -13.14 6.36 43.78
C ILE A 474 -11.98 5.97 42.85
N VAL A 475 -11.53 4.71 42.91
CA VAL A 475 -10.49 4.20 42.00
C VAL A 475 -10.96 4.25 40.52
N ALA A 476 -12.21 3.84 40.25
CA ALA A 476 -12.79 3.90 38.92
C ALA A 476 -12.89 5.35 38.39
N ALA A 477 -13.28 6.30 39.28
CA ALA A 477 -13.31 7.72 38.92
C ALA A 477 -11.91 8.28 38.63
N GLY A 478 -10.90 7.92 39.43
CA GLY A 478 -9.51 8.30 39.24
C GLY A 478 -8.93 7.74 37.91
N LEU A 479 -9.20 6.47 37.65
CA LEU A 479 -8.82 5.84 36.35
C LEU A 479 -9.54 6.51 35.17
N SER A 480 -10.82 6.85 35.32
CA SER A 480 -11.59 7.53 34.28
C SER A 480 -11.06 8.93 34.00
N PHE A 481 -10.65 9.67 35.03
CA PHE A 481 -10.01 10.98 34.83
C PHE A 481 -8.67 10.87 34.13
N PHE A 482 -7.84 9.89 34.50
CA PHE A 482 -6.57 9.63 33.81
C PHE A 482 -6.81 9.19 32.36
N ALA A 483 -7.75 8.26 32.14
CA ALA A 483 -8.11 7.78 30.83
C ALA A 483 -8.61 8.92 29.92
N TRP A 484 -9.43 9.84 30.46
CA TRP A 484 -9.90 11.01 29.71
C TRP A 484 -8.74 11.88 29.21
N LYS A 485 -7.74 12.13 30.08
CA LYS A 485 -6.54 12.88 29.69
C LYS A 485 -5.73 12.18 28.59
N GLU A 486 -5.55 10.88 28.70
CA GLU A 486 -4.79 10.11 27.69
C GLU A 486 -5.58 9.92 26.38
N ALA A 487 -6.91 9.78 26.45
CA ALA A 487 -7.80 9.66 25.29
C ALA A 487 -7.69 10.84 24.31
N THR A 488 -7.41 12.05 24.84
CA THR A 488 -7.21 13.25 23.96
C THR A 488 -5.97 13.17 23.08
N LYS A 489 -5.06 12.22 23.35
CA LYS A 489 -3.83 12.00 22.56
C LYS A 489 -3.99 11.00 21.42
N VAL A 490 -5.14 10.35 21.34
CA VAL A 490 -5.40 9.38 20.25
C VAL A 490 -5.48 10.10 18.92
N THR A 491 -4.67 9.64 17.98
CA THR A 491 -4.61 10.16 16.61
C THR A 491 -5.10 9.12 15.63
N PHE A 492 -5.41 9.56 14.40
CA PHE A 492 -5.80 8.68 13.31
C PHE A 492 -4.66 8.59 12.29
N ASP A 493 -4.24 7.37 11.96
CA ASP A 493 -3.27 7.09 10.90
C ASP A 493 -3.99 7.04 9.55
N HIS A 494 -3.63 7.96 8.66
CA HIS A 494 -4.22 8.08 7.32
C HIS A 494 -3.44 7.29 6.26
N ASN A 495 -2.29 6.72 6.63
CA ASN A 495 -1.40 6.06 5.69
C ASN A 495 -1.78 4.59 5.48
N LEU A 496 -2.42 4.29 4.34
CA LEU A 496 -2.86 2.94 4.00
C LEU A 496 -1.69 1.94 3.88
N LEU A 497 -0.48 2.39 3.52
CA LEU A 497 0.69 1.52 3.46
C LEU A 497 1.13 1.00 4.84
N HIS A 498 0.73 1.66 5.92
CA HIS A 498 1.01 1.19 7.27
C HIS A 498 0.19 -0.05 7.67
N LEU A 499 -0.93 -0.30 6.98
CA LEU A 499 -1.75 -1.49 7.19
C LEU A 499 -1.11 -2.76 6.63
N GLN A 500 -0.26 -2.61 5.62
CA GLN A 500 0.35 -3.72 4.92
C GLN A 500 1.59 -4.27 5.64
N ASN A 501 1.94 -5.52 5.34
CA ASN A 501 3.13 -6.15 5.89
C ASN A 501 4.41 -5.55 5.27
N PRO A 502 5.26 -4.84 6.05
CA PRO A 502 6.45 -4.17 5.52
C PRO A 502 7.54 -5.14 4.99
N LYS A 503 7.43 -6.44 5.27
CA LYS A 503 8.38 -7.46 4.82
C LYS A 503 8.04 -8.00 3.43
N MET A 504 6.87 -7.72 2.90
CA MET A 504 6.48 -8.14 1.55
C MET A 504 7.33 -7.46 0.48
N GLU A 505 7.68 -8.20 -0.56
CA GLU A 505 8.50 -7.68 -1.68
C GLU A 505 7.83 -6.48 -2.34
N SER A 506 6.53 -6.58 -2.65
CA SER A 506 5.77 -5.51 -3.29
C SER A 506 5.75 -4.23 -2.47
N VAL A 507 5.53 -4.33 -1.14
CA VAL A 507 5.51 -3.20 -0.21
C VAL A 507 6.90 -2.56 -0.08
N ARG A 508 7.94 -3.38 0.05
CA ARG A 508 9.32 -2.91 0.14
C ARG A 508 9.74 -2.16 -1.13
N LEU A 509 9.46 -2.75 -2.31
CA LEU A 509 9.77 -2.11 -3.58
C LEU A 509 9.00 -0.80 -3.78
N THR A 510 7.71 -0.76 -3.43
CA THR A 510 6.92 0.48 -3.49
C THR A 510 7.54 1.57 -2.62
N ARG A 511 7.95 1.27 -1.37
CA ARG A 511 8.63 2.23 -0.50
C ARG A 511 9.98 2.68 -1.09
N GLU A 512 10.79 1.74 -1.59
CA GLU A 512 12.05 2.08 -2.24
C GLU A 512 11.85 3.00 -3.46
N LEU A 513 10.80 2.77 -4.25
CA LEU A 513 10.45 3.64 -5.39
C LEU A 513 10.03 5.04 -4.94
N LEU A 514 9.28 5.14 -3.84
CA LEU A 514 8.88 6.42 -3.24
C LEU A 514 10.10 7.18 -2.65
N ASP A 515 11.00 6.48 -1.96
CA ASP A 515 12.19 7.08 -1.32
C ASP A 515 13.27 7.46 -2.34
N THR A 516 13.42 6.70 -3.44
CA THR A 516 14.46 6.94 -4.45
C THR A 516 14.03 8.02 -5.46
N GLY A 517 12.75 8.29 -5.54
CA GLY A 517 12.15 9.08 -6.60
C GLY A 517 12.02 10.55 -6.28
N LYS A 518 12.87 11.35 -6.87
CA LYS A 518 12.48 12.66 -7.38
C LYS A 518 11.61 12.45 -8.64
N GLY A 519 10.57 11.66 -8.54
CA GLY A 519 9.60 11.32 -9.59
C GLY A 519 8.60 10.33 -8.98
N SER A 520 7.55 10.84 -8.37
CA SER A 520 6.51 10.03 -7.71
C SER A 520 5.84 9.10 -8.73
N VAL A 521 5.74 7.83 -8.39
CA VAL A 521 4.89 6.86 -9.12
C VAL A 521 3.40 7.26 -8.95
N ILE A 522 3.10 8.09 -7.92
CA ILE A 522 1.78 8.57 -7.59
C ILE A 522 1.73 10.08 -7.89
N TYR A 523 0.84 10.48 -8.75
CA TYR A 523 0.69 11.86 -9.23
C TYR A 523 -0.77 12.29 -9.23
N GLY A 524 -0.98 13.60 -9.07
CA GLY A 524 -2.25 14.24 -9.36
C GLY A 524 -2.45 14.36 -10.87
N VAL A 525 -3.68 14.40 -11.30
CA VAL A 525 -4.06 14.46 -12.71
C VAL A 525 -4.93 15.68 -12.96
N VAL A 526 -4.62 16.41 -14.02
CA VAL A 526 -5.46 17.49 -14.54
C VAL A 526 -5.75 17.22 -16.03
N VAL A 527 -7.01 17.40 -16.44
CA VAL A 527 -7.43 17.17 -17.84
C VAL A 527 -7.74 18.51 -18.48
N ALA A 528 -7.03 18.82 -19.56
CA ALA A 528 -7.23 20.00 -20.38
C ALA A 528 -7.95 19.67 -21.69
N LYS A 529 -8.67 20.63 -22.29
CA LYS A 529 -9.43 20.45 -23.51
C LYS A 529 -8.55 20.33 -24.73
N ASP A 530 -7.44 21.07 -24.73
CA ASP A 530 -6.47 21.14 -25.81
C ASP A 530 -5.06 21.46 -25.31
N ILE A 531 -4.08 21.48 -26.19
CA ILE A 531 -2.68 21.77 -25.88
C ILE A 531 -2.49 23.19 -25.29
N GLN A 532 -3.25 24.18 -25.76
CA GLN A 532 -3.09 25.55 -25.30
C GLN A 532 -3.55 25.70 -23.84
N GLU A 533 -4.70 25.13 -23.51
CA GLU A 533 -5.16 25.07 -22.12
C GLU A 533 -4.20 24.24 -21.24
N ALA A 534 -3.69 23.11 -21.75
CA ALA A 534 -2.73 22.26 -21.03
C ALA A 534 -1.48 23.03 -20.67
N ASP A 535 -0.96 23.82 -21.60
CA ASP A 535 0.22 24.65 -21.39
C ASP A 535 -0.01 25.74 -20.34
N LEU A 536 -1.17 26.42 -20.40
CA LEU A 536 -1.54 27.45 -19.40
C LEU A 536 -1.71 26.85 -18.01
N LEU A 537 -2.33 25.68 -17.92
CA LEU A 537 -2.50 24.98 -16.64
C LEU A 537 -1.15 24.50 -16.12
N ALA A 538 -0.28 23.94 -16.98
CA ALA A 538 1.05 23.48 -16.59
C ALA A 538 1.89 24.62 -16.02
N ASP A 539 1.85 25.81 -16.65
CA ASP A 539 2.60 26.98 -16.16
C ASP A 539 2.10 27.46 -14.78
N LYS A 540 0.78 27.40 -14.52
CA LYS A 540 0.22 27.70 -13.20
C LYS A 540 0.58 26.65 -12.17
N LEU A 541 0.45 25.36 -12.51
CA LEU A 541 0.75 24.24 -11.62
C LEU A 541 2.22 24.19 -11.22
N ARG A 542 3.16 24.53 -12.12
CA ARG A 542 4.61 24.61 -11.81
C ARG A 542 4.97 25.68 -10.80
N GLN A 543 4.10 26.70 -10.58
CA GLN A 543 4.33 27.76 -9.60
C GLN A 543 3.86 27.38 -8.19
N LEU A 544 3.14 26.27 -8.03
CA LEU A 544 2.63 25.84 -6.74
C LEU A 544 3.76 25.24 -5.87
N PRO A 545 3.82 25.58 -4.58
CA PRO A 545 4.87 25.08 -3.69
C PRO A 545 4.77 23.57 -3.42
N THR A 546 3.58 23.00 -3.55
CA THR A 546 3.30 21.57 -3.33
C THR A 546 3.59 20.70 -4.57
N VAL A 547 4.00 21.32 -5.69
CA VAL A 547 4.27 20.64 -6.97
C VAL A 547 5.77 20.61 -7.23
N SER A 548 6.32 19.41 -7.49
CA SER A 548 7.71 19.22 -7.88
C SER A 548 7.91 19.30 -9.39
N LYS A 549 7.01 18.67 -10.15
CA LYS A 549 7.10 18.58 -11.60
C LYS A 549 5.71 18.42 -12.22
N VAL A 550 5.56 19.01 -13.40
CA VAL A 550 4.35 18.79 -14.24
C VAL A 550 4.83 18.21 -15.56
N ARG A 551 4.28 17.07 -15.93
CA ARG A 551 4.53 16.42 -17.22
C ARG A 551 3.28 16.53 -18.09
N THR A 552 3.46 16.98 -19.31
CA THR A 552 2.39 17.10 -20.29
C THR A 552 2.93 16.85 -21.70
N LEU A 553 2.02 16.69 -22.64
CA LEU A 553 2.35 16.55 -24.05
C LEU A 553 3.14 17.76 -24.58
N GLY A 554 2.92 18.97 -24.02
CA GLY A 554 3.66 20.18 -24.37
C GLY A 554 5.16 20.12 -24.08
N ASP A 555 5.59 19.32 -23.11
CA ASP A 555 7.03 19.11 -22.82
C ASP A 555 7.74 18.32 -23.92
N LEU A 556 7.00 17.52 -24.68
CA LEU A 556 7.48 16.68 -25.79
C LEU A 556 7.35 17.38 -27.14
N VAL A 557 6.55 18.44 -27.23
CA VAL A 557 6.35 19.24 -28.43
C VAL A 557 6.62 20.71 -28.10
N PRO A 558 7.87 21.20 -28.33
CA PRO A 558 8.24 22.58 -27.95
C PRO A 558 7.34 23.63 -28.59
N ARG A 559 6.97 24.68 -27.85
CA ARG A 559 6.05 25.74 -28.31
C ARG A 559 6.66 26.64 -29.40
N ASP A 560 7.88 27.11 -29.19
CA ASP A 560 8.58 28.00 -30.14
C ASP A 560 9.66 27.23 -30.92
N GLN A 561 9.23 26.58 -32.02
CA GLN A 561 10.12 25.75 -32.81
C GLN A 561 10.81 26.50 -33.92
N LYS A 562 10.37 27.75 -34.28
CA LYS A 562 10.92 28.45 -35.45
C LYS A 562 12.43 28.68 -35.35
N LYS A 563 12.90 29.14 -34.18
CA LYS A 563 14.33 29.35 -33.94
C LYS A 563 15.09 28.02 -33.92
N ARG A 564 14.54 27.04 -33.18
CA ARG A 564 15.14 25.70 -33.09
C ARG A 564 15.27 25.06 -34.47
N MET A 565 14.25 25.14 -35.32
CA MET A 565 14.27 24.65 -36.69
C MET A 565 15.39 25.29 -37.51
N GLN A 566 15.58 26.60 -37.39
CA GLN A 566 16.67 27.32 -38.07
C GLN A 566 18.07 26.86 -37.59
N GLU A 567 18.24 26.68 -36.28
CA GLU A 567 19.50 26.18 -35.72
C GLU A 567 19.77 24.72 -36.13
N VAL A 568 18.76 23.83 -36.12
CA VAL A 568 18.90 22.45 -36.60
C VAL A 568 19.26 22.39 -38.08
N LEU A 569 18.66 23.21 -38.92
CA LEU A 569 19.01 23.31 -40.34
C LEU A 569 20.47 23.76 -40.54
N ARG A 570 20.94 24.73 -39.71
CA ARG A 570 22.35 25.18 -39.75
C ARG A 570 23.30 24.08 -39.33
N ILE A 571 22.98 23.40 -38.22
CA ILE A 571 23.79 22.28 -37.70
C ILE A 571 23.88 21.16 -38.74
N SER A 572 22.74 20.74 -39.30
CA SER A 572 22.69 19.68 -40.31
C SER A 572 23.46 20.05 -41.59
N LYS A 573 23.37 21.33 -42.01
CA LYS A 573 24.14 21.84 -43.18
C LYS A 573 25.65 21.80 -42.90
N VAL A 574 26.11 22.35 -41.75
CA VAL A 574 27.53 22.36 -41.36
C VAL A 574 28.04 20.94 -41.23
N ALA A 575 27.30 20.05 -40.57
CA ALA A 575 27.63 18.63 -40.51
C ALA A 575 27.74 17.97 -41.90
N GLY A 576 26.88 18.37 -42.84
CA GLY A 576 26.90 17.93 -44.23
C GLY A 576 28.18 18.31 -45.02
N GLU A 577 28.73 19.50 -44.70
CA GLU A 577 29.98 20.01 -45.32
C GLU A 577 31.23 19.29 -44.78
N ILE A 578 31.15 18.67 -43.61
CA ILE A 578 32.28 17.94 -43.03
C ILE A 578 32.36 16.58 -43.69
N SER A 579 33.39 16.37 -44.51
CA SER A 579 33.75 15.09 -45.12
C SER A 579 34.93 14.49 -44.38
N LEU A 580 34.65 13.46 -43.59
CA LEU A 580 35.71 12.60 -43.03
C LEU A 580 36.19 11.75 -44.22
N GLY A 581 37.12 12.26 -45.01
CA GLY A 581 37.61 11.59 -46.20
C GLY A 581 37.83 10.10 -45.93
N GLY A 582 37.33 9.21 -46.79
CA GLY A 582 37.47 7.74 -46.70
C GLY A 582 38.93 7.23 -46.80
N GLY A 583 39.82 7.94 -46.10
CA GLY A 583 41.21 7.62 -46.02
C GLY A 583 41.45 6.49 -45.03
N ALA A 584 42.21 5.48 -45.50
CA ALA A 584 42.86 4.46 -44.69
C ALA A 584 43.32 5.06 -43.33
N VAL A 585 43.10 4.31 -42.23
CA VAL A 585 43.56 4.65 -40.91
C VAL A 585 45.03 5.10 -40.98
N GLN A 586 45.25 6.42 -40.87
CA GLN A 586 46.61 6.93 -40.87
C GLN A 586 47.35 6.37 -39.66
N THR A 587 48.57 5.91 -39.88
CA THR A 587 49.43 5.42 -38.81
C THR A 587 49.68 6.49 -37.78
N VAL A 588 49.57 6.16 -36.50
CA VAL A 588 49.83 7.08 -35.41
C VAL A 588 51.34 7.26 -35.24
N ASP A 589 51.79 8.51 -35.20
CA ASP A 589 53.17 8.86 -34.83
C ASP A 589 53.30 8.81 -33.31
N VAL A 590 53.82 7.70 -32.80
CA VAL A 590 53.94 7.40 -31.35
C VAL A 590 54.83 8.39 -30.62
N PRO A 591 56.05 8.75 -31.12
CA PRO A 591 56.90 9.78 -30.51
C PRO A 591 56.23 11.11 -30.40
N LYS A 592 55.49 11.55 -31.42
CA LYS A 592 54.77 12.81 -31.44
C LYS A 592 53.59 12.77 -30.46
N ALA A 593 52.79 11.69 -30.43
CA ALA A 593 51.67 11.53 -29.50
C ALA A 593 52.16 11.57 -28.03
N LYS A 594 53.29 10.89 -27.75
CA LYS A 594 53.87 10.91 -26.41
C LYS A 594 54.32 12.32 -26.00
N LYS A 595 55.03 13.04 -26.90
CA LYS A 595 55.48 14.40 -26.66
C LYS A 595 54.32 15.37 -26.41
N ASP A 596 53.23 15.25 -27.17
CA ASP A 596 52.03 16.06 -26.99
C ASP A 596 51.36 15.76 -25.65
N LEU A 597 51.27 14.49 -25.21
CA LEU A 597 50.70 14.10 -23.90
C LEU A 597 51.58 14.59 -22.74
N GLU A 598 52.91 14.48 -22.83
CA GLU A 598 53.86 15.00 -21.85
C GLU A 598 53.74 16.51 -21.72
N PHE A 599 53.65 17.24 -22.85
CA PHE A 599 53.46 18.69 -22.87
C PHE A 599 52.17 19.11 -22.23
N LEU A 600 51.04 18.40 -22.52
CA LEU A 600 49.74 18.66 -21.91
C LEU A 600 49.74 18.39 -20.40
N LEU A 601 50.44 17.36 -19.94
CA LEU A 601 50.61 17.06 -18.55
C LEU A 601 51.40 18.17 -17.82
N GLU A 602 52.56 18.57 -18.35
CA GLU A 602 53.41 19.63 -17.81
C GLU A 602 52.66 20.98 -17.75
N SER A 603 51.95 21.30 -18.85
CA SER A 603 51.15 22.53 -18.95
C SER A 603 49.97 22.54 -17.98
N SER A 604 49.32 21.39 -17.74
CA SER A 604 48.25 21.25 -16.78
C SER A 604 48.74 21.37 -15.34
N GLN A 605 49.86 20.78 -15.01
CA GLN A 605 50.50 20.87 -13.67
C GLN A 605 50.93 22.30 -13.37
N GLU A 606 51.57 22.97 -14.32
CA GLU A 606 52.01 24.39 -14.15
C GLU A 606 50.80 25.31 -14.07
N GLY A 607 49.75 25.09 -14.90
CA GLY A 607 48.50 25.85 -14.85
C GLY A 607 47.80 25.69 -13.53
N ALA A 608 47.70 24.48 -12.97
CA ALA A 608 47.13 24.24 -11.65
C ALA A 608 47.92 24.95 -10.54
N LYS A 609 49.26 24.93 -10.62
CA LYS A 609 50.16 25.59 -9.67
C LYS A 609 49.98 27.13 -9.70
N GLN A 610 49.92 27.69 -10.87
CA GLN A 610 49.71 29.17 -11.05
C GLN A 610 48.31 29.55 -10.58
N ALA A 611 47.24 28.80 -10.92
CA ALA A 611 45.89 29.12 -10.47
C ALA A 611 45.73 29.02 -8.95
N LYS A 612 46.41 28.09 -8.29
CA LYS A 612 46.45 27.94 -6.82
C LYS A 612 46.93 29.19 -6.10
N GLN A 613 47.84 29.99 -6.69
CA GLN A 613 48.32 31.25 -6.10
C GLN A 613 47.23 32.30 -5.98
N TYR A 614 46.16 32.22 -6.77
CA TYR A 614 45.09 33.20 -6.84
C TYR A 614 43.74 32.68 -6.30
N ILE A 615 43.72 31.45 -5.68
CA ILE A 615 42.48 30.78 -5.27
C ILE A 615 41.66 31.53 -4.23
N GLY A 616 42.33 32.33 -3.37
CA GLY A 616 41.73 33.20 -2.38
C GLY A 616 41.18 34.55 -2.94
N LEU A 617 41.51 34.87 -4.19
CA LEU A 617 41.24 36.19 -4.79
C LEU A 617 40.05 36.16 -5.78
N SER A 618 39.70 35.02 -6.35
CA SER A 618 38.57 34.91 -7.28
C SER A 618 38.01 33.49 -7.39
N GLY A 619 36.66 33.38 -7.51
CA GLY A 619 35.98 32.10 -7.78
C GLY A 619 36.40 31.43 -9.08
N ARG A 620 36.91 32.24 -10.05
CA ARG A 620 37.47 31.75 -11.33
C ARG A 620 38.75 30.99 -11.16
N ALA A 621 39.63 31.44 -10.23
CA ALA A 621 40.88 30.71 -9.94
C ALA A 621 40.57 29.31 -9.35
N ARG A 622 39.56 29.21 -8.48
CA ARG A 622 39.11 27.90 -7.95
C ARG A 622 38.63 26.99 -9.07
N GLN A 623 37.83 27.50 -9.98
CA GLN A 623 37.30 26.69 -11.12
C GLN A 623 38.43 26.25 -12.08
N ALA A 624 39.44 27.14 -12.31
CA ALA A 624 40.61 26.79 -13.09
C ALA A 624 41.41 25.65 -12.43
N VAL A 625 41.65 25.72 -11.12
CA VAL A 625 42.32 24.67 -10.37
C VAL A 625 41.61 23.33 -10.52
N GLU A 626 40.29 23.32 -10.25
CA GLU A 626 39.44 22.11 -10.36
C GLU A 626 39.53 21.50 -11.78
N THR A 627 39.56 22.34 -12.79
CA THR A 627 39.61 21.92 -14.19
C THR A 627 40.95 21.31 -14.54
N PHE A 628 42.08 21.94 -14.15
CA PHE A 628 43.41 21.38 -14.36
C PHE A 628 43.62 20.08 -13.55
N GLU A 629 43.15 20.03 -12.31
CA GLU A 629 43.26 18.84 -11.47
C GLU A 629 42.51 17.63 -12.05
N LYS A 630 41.44 17.84 -12.82
CA LYS A 630 40.72 16.78 -13.56
C LYS A 630 41.54 16.23 -14.74
N LEU A 631 42.42 17.07 -15.36
CA LEU A 631 43.24 16.66 -16.49
C LEU A 631 44.48 15.84 -16.09
N ILE A 632 45.10 16.16 -14.96
CA ILE A 632 46.40 15.59 -14.54
C ILE A 632 46.33 14.03 -14.41
N PRO A 633 45.37 13.41 -13.67
CA PRO A 633 45.40 11.96 -13.46
C PRO A 633 45.29 11.11 -14.75
N PRO A 634 44.41 11.42 -15.72
CA PRO A 634 44.36 10.63 -16.96
C PRO A 634 45.59 10.86 -17.85
N LEU A 635 46.19 12.07 -17.85
CA LEU A 635 47.46 12.32 -18.58
C LEU A 635 48.62 11.58 -17.95
N GLU A 636 48.80 11.64 -16.61
CA GLU A 636 49.85 10.86 -15.90
C GLU A 636 49.73 9.37 -16.20
N ARG A 637 48.49 8.86 -16.17
CA ARG A 637 48.23 7.44 -16.43
C ARG A 637 48.59 7.09 -17.90
N ALA A 638 48.19 7.91 -18.86
CA ALA A 638 48.48 7.65 -20.27
C ALA A 638 49.99 7.69 -20.53
N VAL A 639 50.72 8.69 -20.03
CA VAL A 639 52.21 8.79 -20.17
C VAL A 639 52.87 7.62 -19.50
N ALA A 640 52.54 7.30 -18.25
CA ALA A 640 53.14 6.19 -17.50
C ALA A 640 52.92 4.81 -18.17
N ILE A 641 51.78 4.60 -18.85
CA ILE A 641 51.54 3.37 -19.59
C ILE A 641 52.38 3.36 -20.86
N MET A 642 52.44 4.48 -21.58
CA MET A 642 53.28 4.57 -22.78
C MET A 642 54.77 4.36 -22.51
N ASP A 643 55.28 4.75 -21.32
CA ASP A 643 56.67 4.50 -20.91
C ASP A 643 56.98 3.01 -20.70
N LYS A 644 55.96 2.22 -20.42
CA LYS A 644 56.11 0.76 -20.17
C LYS A 644 55.92 -0.10 -21.41
N LEU A 645 55.26 0.42 -22.44
CA LEU A 645 54.94 -0.30 -23.67
C LEU A 645 56.08 -0.28 -24.65
N SER A 646 56.27 -1.36 -25.41
CA SER A 646 57.13 -1.33 -26.60
C SER A 646 56.55 -0.38 -27.65
N PRO A 647 57.39 0.23 -28.49
CA PRO A 647 56.91 1.16 -29.53
C PRO A 647 55.87 0.56 -30.48
N GLU A 648 56.01 -0.72 -30.78
CA GLU A 648 55.07 -1.46 -31.64
C GLU A 648 53.71 -1.66 -30.94
N GLU A 649 53.74 -1.96 -29.68
CA GLU A 649 52.55 -2.19 -28.89
C GLU A 649 51.80 -0.87 -28.60
N ALA A 650 52.51 0.17 -28.24
CA ALA A 650 51.97 1.51 -28.11
C ALA A 650 51.29 1.97 -29.41
N LYS A 651 51.91 1.74 -30.55
CA LYS A 651 51.36 2.04 -31.89
C LYS A 651 50.02 1.34 -32.10
N LYS A 652 49.98 0.02 -31.91
CA LYS A 652 48.73 -0.75 -32.10
C LYS A 652 47.61 -0.29 -31.18
N ARG A 653 47.89 0.04 -29.93
CA ARG A 653 46.90 0.48 -28.96
C ARG A 653 46.40 1.91 -29.28
N LEU A 654 47.27 2.82 -29.66
CA LEU A 654 46.93 4.16 -30.11
C LEU A 654 46.12 4.15 -31.41
N GLU A 655 46.48 3.31 -32.37
CA GLU A 655 45.75 3.13 -33.61
C GLU A 655 44.35 2.57 -33.36
N ARG A 656 44.20 1.62 -32.45
CA ARG A 656 42.91 1.12 -31.99
C ARG A 656 42.06 2.22 -31.38
N HIS A 657 42.61 3.05 -30.49
CA HIS A 657 41.93 4.19 -29.92
C HIS A 657 41.53 5.20 -31.00
N GLN A 658 42.42 5.51 -31.95
CA GLN A 658 42.11 6.40 -33.07
C GLN A 658 40.92 5.91 -33.92
N VAL A 659 40.83 4.61 -34.22
CA VAL A 659 39.74 4.03 -34.95
C VAL A 659 38.41 4.21 -34.19
N LYS A 660 38.39 3.98 -32.87
CA LYS A 660 37.21 4.20 -32.05
C LYS A 660 36.80 5.68 -32.02
N LEU A 661 37.75 6.58 -31.82
CA LEU A 661 37.51 8.02 -31.73
C LEU A 661 36.98 8.60 -33.05
N VAL A 662 37.63 8.30 -34.18
CA VAL A 662 37.19 8.72 -35.50
C VAL A 662 35.85 8.09 -35.89
N GLY A 663 35.65 6.82 -35.49
CA GLY A 663 34.38 6.11 -35.70
C GLY A 663 33.21 6.79 -34.97
N SER A 664 33.42 7.21 -33.70
CA SER A 664 32.42 7.92 -32.94
C SER A 664 32.06 9.29 -33.53
N ILE A 665 33.09 10.06 -33.95
CA ILE A 665 32.89 11.34 -34.65
C ILE A 665 32.11 11.13 -35.95
N ALA A 666 32.43 10.10 -36.72
CA ALA A 666 31.73 9.77 -37.97
C ALA A 666 30.24 9.43 -37.73
N GLN A 667 29.98 8.65 -36.70
CA GLN A 667 28.61 8.28 -36.30
C GLN A 667 27.79 9.50 -35.89
N ASN A 668 28.36 10.36 -35.02
CA ASN A 668 27.70 11.60 -34.59
C ASN A 668 27.41 12.54 -35.75
N LEU A 669 28.40 12.73 -36.66
CA LEU A 669 28.18 13.50 -37.88
C LEU A 669 27.10 12.90 -38.77
N SER A 670 27.10 11.58 -38.96
CA SER A 670 26.05 10.89 -39.73
C SER A 670 24.68 11.14 -39.14
N TRP A 671 24.54 11.04 -37.80
CA TRP A 671 23.29 11.33 -37.11
C TRP A 671 22.88 12.79 -37.25
N LEU A 672 23.78 13.76 -37.05
CA LEU A 672 23.49 15.18 -37.25
C LEU A 672 23.08 15.53 -38.66
N LYS A 673 23.63 14.83 -39.67
CA LYS A 673 23.22 14.98 -41.09
C LYS A 673 21.77 14.53 -41.36
N THR A 674 21.26 13.56 -40.58
CA THR A 674 19.89 13.06 -40.70
C THR A 674 18.87 13.99 -40.06
N GLN A 675 19.30 14.89 -39.17
CA GLN A 675 18.41 15.79 -38.45
C GLN A 675 17.75 16.84 -39.35
N ARG A 676 16.42 16.96 -39.23
CA ARG A 676 15.59 17.83 -40.04
C ARG A 676 14.98 18.98 -39.23
N GLY A 677 15.11 20.19 -39.78
CA GLY A 677 14.43 21.39 -39.25
C GLY A 677 13.48 21.99 -40.31
N ASP A 678 13.03 21.22 -41.30
CA ASP A 678 12.19 21.67 -42.43
C ASP A 678 10.72 21.84 -42.05
N ARG A 679 10.23 21.10 -41.04
CA ARG A 679 8.89 21.24 -40.47
C ARG A 679 8.93 21.08 -38.96
N PRO A 680 7.95 21.66 -38.25
CA PRO A 680 7.89 21.52 -36.79
C PRO A 680 7.59 20.07 -36.39
N LEU A 681 8.05 19.69 -35.19
CA LEU A 681 7.63 18.49 -34.49
C LEU A 681 6.17 18.65 -34.08
N THR A 682 5.35 17.65 -34.36
CA THR A 682 3.92 17.62 -34.02
C THR A 682 3.60 16.44 -33.14
N VAL A 683 2.43 16.46 -32.50
CA VAL A 683 1.91 15.32 -31.71
C VAL A 683 1.89 14.03 -32.53
N ASN A 684 1.72 14.12 -33.84
CA ASN A 684 1.68 12.94 -34.71
C ASN A 684 3.04 12.26 -34.89
N ASP A 685 4.12 12.97 -34.62
CA ASP A 685 5.49 12.45 -34.73
C ASP A 685 5.91 11.70 -33.44
N LEU A 686 5.18 11.87 -32.34
CA LEU A 686 5.49 11.24 -31.07
C LEU A 686 5.26 9.72 -31.09
N PRO A 687 6.01 8.96 -30.29
CA PRO A 687 5.79 7.53 -30.09
C PRO A 687 4.33 7.22 -29.74
N PRO A 688 3.72 6.16 -30.31
CA PRO A 688 2.32 5.83 -30.05
C PRO A 688 2.00 5.70 -28.55
N GLN A 689 2.94 5.18 -27.79
CA GLN A 689 2.80 4.96 -26.34
C GLN A 689 2.66 6.28 -25.57
N LEU A 690 3.45 7.30 -25.92
CA LEU A 690 3.36 8.62 -25.30
C LEU A 690 2.08 9.34 -25.70
N LYS A 691 1.65 9.18 -26.98
CA LYS A 691 0.36 9.72 -27.43
C LYS A 691 -0.81 9.13 -26.65
N GLU A 692 -0.87 7.81 -26.53
CA GLU A 692 -1.95 7.12 -25.82
C GLU A 692 -1.98 7.49 -24.32
N ARG A 693 -0.83 7.83 -23.73
CA ARG A 693 -0.76 8.24 -22.31
C ARG A 693 -1.30 9.64 -22.09
N TYR A 694 -0.94 10.60 -22.94
CA TYR A 694 -1.22 12.02 -22.71
C TYR A 694 -2.35 12.59 -23.58
N LEU A 695 -2.76 11.90 -24.65
CA LEU A 695 -3.81 12.35 -25.56
C LEU A 695 -4.97 11.37 -25.57
N SER A 696 -6.17 11.86 -25.23
CA SER A 696 -7.39 11.06 -25.29
C SER A 696 -7.90 10.90 -26.72
N LYS A 697 -8.81 9.95 -26.91
CA LYS A 697 -9.50 9.75 -28.20
C LYS A 697 -10.31 10.98 -28.64
N ASN A 698 -10.75 11.79 -27.68
CA ASN A 698 -11.53 13.02 -27.93
C ASN A 698 -10.65 14.28 -28.02
N GLY A 699 -9.33 14.15 -28.07
CA GLY A 699 -8.38 15.25 -28.22
C GLY A 699 -8.04 15.99 -26.92
N LYS A 700 -8.50 15.51 -25.76
CA LYS A 700 -8.13 16.08 -24.45
C LYS A 700 -6.70 15.71 -24.08
N ILE A 701 -6.05 16.59 -23.32
CA ILE A 701 -4.66 16.43 -22.91
C ILE A 701 -4.58 16.15 -21.41
N LEU A 702 -3.75 15.15 -21.06
CA LEU A 702 -3.43 14.81 -19.68
C LEU A 702 -2.23 15.60 -19.18
N LEU A 703 -2.34 16.14 -17.96
CA LEU A 703 -1.23 16.66 -17.20
C LEU A 703 -1.02 15.76 -15.98
N GLU A 704 0.16 15.20 -15.82
CA GLU A 704 0.60 14.50 -14.62
C GLU A 704 1.32 15.48 -13.72
N VAL A 705 0.86 15.63 -12.48
CA VAL A 705 1.37 16.59 -11.51
C VAL A 705 2.01 15.85 -10.36
N GLU A 706 3.33 15.87 -10.31
CA GLU A 706 4.12 15.20 -9.27
C GLU A 706 4.16 16.07 -8.01
N PRO A 707 3.82 15.53 -6.83
CA PRO A 707 3.90 16.27 -5.58
C PRO A 707 5.36 16.51 -5.15
N SER A 708 5.62 17.63 -4.48
CA SER A 708 6.86 17.92 -3.77
C SER A 708 6.80 17.50 -2.30
N VAL A 709 5.61 17.10 -1.83
CA VAL A 709 5.26 16.79 -0.45
C VAL A 709 4.91 15.32 -0.30
N ASP A 710 4.96 14.82 0.93
CA ASP A 710 4.54 13.46 1.22
C ASP A 710 3.01 13.34 1.23
N ILE A 711 2.45 12.80 0.14
CA ILE A 711 1.01 12.62 -0.04
C ILE A 711 0.40 11.48 0.80
N TRP A 712 1.21 10.67 1.48
CA TRP A 712 0.73 9.67 2.41
C TRP A 712 0.38 10.28 3.77
N GLU A 713 0.92 11.46 4.06
CA GLU A 713 0.56 12.26 5.22
C GLU A 713 -0.64 13.16 4.90
N ARG A 714 -1.63 13.22 5.82
CA ARG A 714 -2.91 13.90 5.57
C ARG A 714 -2.75 15.37 5.20
N LYS A 715 -2.07 16.16 6.04
CA LYS A 715 -1.97 17.62 5.83
C LYS A 715 -1.27 17.99 4.52
N PRO A 716 -0.07 17.42 4.24
CA PRO A 716 0.59 17.66 2.96
C PRO A 716 -0.26 17.26 1.74
N ASN A 717 -0.99 16.13 1.82
CA ASN A 717 -1.87 15.71 0.74
C ASN A 717 -3.08 16.64 0.57
N GLU A 718 -3.68 17.08 1.67
CA GLU A 718 -4.81 18.03 1.66
C GLU A 718 -4.39 19.38 1.03
N GLU A 719 -3.19 19.89 1.37
CA GLU A 719 -2.62 21.09 0.77
C GLU A 719 -2.37 20.91 -0.73
N PHE A 720 -1.78 19.78 -1.13
CA PHE A 720 -1.54 19.46 -2.53
C PHE A 720 -2.85 19.34 -3.34
N VAL A 721 -3.84 18.64 -2.83
CA VAL A 721 -5.16 18.50 -3.49
C VAL A 721 -5.86 19.84 -3.62
N HIS A 722 -5.85 20.66 -2.55
CA HIS A 722 -6.43 22.00 -2.54
C HIS A 722 -5.76 22.90 -3.59
N ASP A 723 -4.44 22.87 -3.68
CA ASP A 723 -3.67 23.63 -4.68
C ASP A 723 -4.05 23.20 -6.11
N LEU A 724 -4.18 21.89 -6.36
CA LEU A 724 -4.61 21.38 -7.67
C LEU A 724 -6.02 21.83 -8.03
N GLU A 725 -6.97 21.68 -7.12
CA GLU A 725 -8.38 22.07 -7.35
C GLU A 725 -8.53 23.59 -7.51
N GLY A 726 -7.71 24.38 -6.85
CA GLY A 726 -7.65 25.84 -7.01
C GLY A 726 -7.23 26.26 -8.42
N VAL A 727 -6.42 25.45 -9.12
CA VAL A 727 -5.99 25.73 -10.50
C VAL A 727 -6.95 25.14 -11.52
N ALA A 728 -7.45 23.92 -11.29
CA ALA A 728 -8.28 23.21 -12.25
C ALA A 728 -9.40 22.40 -11.59
N SER A 729 -10.64 22.67 -11.95
CA SER A 729 -11.81 21.90 -11.49
C SER A 729 -11.84 20.45 -11.97
N THR A 730 -11.00 20.12 -12.93
CA THR A 730 -10.83 18.75 -13.48
C THR A 730 -9.79 17.94 -12.70
N ALA A 731 -9.20 18.49 -11.64
CA ALA A 731 -8.21 17.80 -10.81
C ALA A 731 -8.76 16.49 -10.27
N THR A 732 -7.97 15.43 -10.41
CA THR A 732 -8.28 14.06 -9.97
C THR A 732 -6.96 13.26 -9.81
N GLY A 733 -7.04 11.94 -9.76
CA GLY A 733 -5.87 11.05 -9.61
C GLY A 733 -5.79 10.45 -8.20
N THR A 734 -4.81 9.59 -7.99
CA THR A 734 -4.66 8.82 -6.75
C THR A 734 -4.59 9.67 -5.47
N PRO A 735 -3.89 10.82 -5.40
CA PRO A 735 -3.88 11.67 -4.20
C PRO A 735 -5.27 12.18 -3.82
N VAL A 736 -6.07 12.61 -4.82
CA VAL A 736 -7.44 13.11 -4.62
C VAL A 736 -8.36 11.99 -4.16
N MET A 737 -8.24 10.81 -4.81
CA MET A 737 -9.03 9.63 -4.45
C MET A 737 -8.71 9.11 -3.06
N ASN A 738 -7.44 9.06 -2.68
CA ASN A 738 -7.02 8.61 -1.35
C ASN A 738 -7.55 9.53 -0.24
N LEU A 739 -7.51 10.84 -0.45
CA LEU A 739 -8.04 11.81 0.51
C LEU A 739 -9.54 11.61 0.71
N GLU A 740 -10.31 11.57 -0.36
CA GLU A 740 -11.75 11.34 -0.33
C GLU A 740 -12.12 9.99 0.28
N TYR A 741 -11.39 8.93 -0.10
CA TYR A 741 -11.61 7.57 0.43
C TYR A 741 -11.48 7.53 1.96
N ILE A 742 -10.40 8.11 2.50
CA ILE A 742 -10.14 8.09 3.94
C ILE A 742 -11.15 8.97 4.68
N ASP A 743 -11.52 10.13 4.13
CA ASP A 743 -12.50 11.01 4.75
C ASP A 743 -13.92 10.40 4.73
N LEU A 744 -14.31 9.79 3.61
CA LEU A 744 -15.56 9.04 3.51
C LEU A 744 -15.59 7.87 4.51
N LEU A 745 -14.50 7.11 4.58
CA LEU A 745 -14.38 5.99 5.51
C LEU A 745 -14.52 6.45 6.96
N LYS A 746 -13.79 7.49 7.37
CA LYS A 746 -13.82 8.02 8.73
C LYS A 746 -15.20 8.58 9.09
N SER A 747 -15.81 9.40 8.23
CA SER A 747 -17.16 9.95 8.47
C SER A 747 -18.19 8.83 8.57
N SER A 748 -18.09 7.84 7.70
CA SER A 748 -18.94 6.67 7.67
C SER A 748 -18.91 5.86 8.97
N TYR A 749 -17.73 5.63 9.53
CA TYR A 749 -17.64 4.92 10.82
C TYR A 749 -18.17 5.73 11.99
N ILE A 750 -18.00 7.06 11.99
CA ILE A 750 -18.55 7.93 13.03
C ILE A 750 -20.09 7.94 12.94
N GLU A 751 -20.65 8.05 11.75
CA GLU A 751 -22.09 7.98 11.54
C GLU A 751 -22.67 6.62 11.98
N ALA A 752 -22.03 5.52 11.58
CA ALA A 752 -22.42 4.17 12.00
C ALA A 752 -22.40 4.02 13.52
N LEU A 753 -21.40 4.58 14.20
CA LEU A 753 -21.29 4.59 15.65
C LEU A 753 -22.46 5.36 16.28
N LEU A 754 -22.79 6.55 15.77
CA LEU A 754 -23.89 7.36 16.28
C LEU A 754 -25.24 6.66 16.07
N TYR A 755 -25.47 6.05 14.91
CA TYR A 755 -26.67 5.25 14.65
C TYR A 755 -26.76 4.05 15.59
N ALA A 756 -25.64 3.32 15.78
CA ALA A 756 -25.59 2.18 16.69
C ALA A 756 -25.93 2.60 18.13
N ILE A 757 -25.34 3.67 18.64
CA ILE A 757 -25.64 4.20 19.98
C ILE A 757 -27.12 4.58 20.08
N GLY A 758 -27.66 5.33 19.12
CA GLY A 758 -29.06 5.75 19.11
C GLY A 758 -30.02 4.57 19.15
N ILE A 759 -29.81 3.55 18.32
CA ILE A 759 -30.66 2.37 18.25
C ILE A 759 -30.52 1.50 19.51
N ILE A 760 -29.30 1.34 20.04
CA ILE A 760 -29.04 0.63 21.31
C ILE A 760 -29.82 1.30 22.45
N VAL A 761 -29.76 2.63 22.57
CA VAL A 761 -30.51 3.41 23.61
C VAL A 761 -31.99 3.13 23.52
N VAL A 762 -32.57 3.25 22.30
CA VAL A 762 -34.01 2.98 22.07
C VAL A 762 -34.38 1.54 22.46
N MET A 763 -33.53 0.56 22.04
CA MET A 763 -33.83 -0.85 22.29
C MET A 763 -33.77 -1.21 23.79
N ILE A 764 -32.78 -0.70 24.52
CA ILE A 764 -32.67 -0.92 25.98
C ILE A 764 -33.82 -0.23 26.70
N PHE A 765 -34.21 0.99 26.28
CA PHE A 765 -35.34 1.67 26.85
C PHE A 765 -36.66 0.88 26.65
N LEU A 766 -36.88 0.36 25.44
CA LEU A 766 -38.06 -0.49 25.18
C LEU A 766 -38.04 -1.81 25.98
N MET A 767 -36.85 -2.33 26.34
CA MET A 767 -36.74 -3.51 27.17
C MET A 767 -37.08 -3.27 28.63
N PHE A 768 -36.49 -2.24 29.22
CA PHE A 768 -36.62 -2.00 30.66
C PHE A 768 -37.79 -1.07 31.03
N TRP A 769 -38.24 -0.19 30.11
CA TRP A 769 -39.29 0.84 30.32
C TRP A 769 -39.01 1.78 31.48
N ARG A 770 -37.77 1.85 31.97
CA ARG A 770 -37.30 2.71 33.05
C ARG A 770 -36.02 3.41 32.67
N ILE A 771 -36.00 4.74 32.79
CA ILE A 771 -34.79 5.54 32.43
C ILE A 771 -33.60 5.19 33.34
N GLN A 772 -33.89 4.88 34.62
CA GLN A 772 -32.86 4.50 35.59
C GLN A 772 -32.12 3.23 35.16
N ASP A 773 -32.84 2.19 34.75
CA ASP A 773 -32.26 0.92 34.30
C ASP A 773 -31.48 1.10 32.99
N LEU A 774 -31.99 1.98 32.08
CA LEU A 774 -31.28 2.38 30.87
C LEU A 774 -29.95 3.01 31.21
N LEU A 775 -29.90 4.01 32.09
CA LEU A 775 -28.67 4.70 32.48
C LEU A 775 -27.68 3.75 33.17
N LEU A 776 -28.16 2.88 34.07
CA LEU A 776 -27.31 1.89 34.73
C LEU A 776 -26.71 0.85 33.80
N THR A 777 -27.43 0.48 32.74
CA THR A 777 -26.94 -0.45 31.71
C THR A 777 -25.89 0.20 30.81
N LEU A 778 -26.07 1.49 30.47
CA LEU A 778 -25.15 2.20 29.55
C LEU A 778 -23.92 2.77 30.25
N LEU A 779 -23.99 3.07 31.55
CA LEU A 779 -22.89 3.69 32.30
C LEU A 779 -21.58 2.87 32.25
N PRO A 780 -21.58 1.53 32.53
CA PRO A 780 -20.35 0.74 32.41
C PRO A 780 -19.78 0.69 30.98
N LEU A 781 -20.64 0.68 29.95
CA LEU A 781 -20.20 0.77 28.57
C LEU A 781 -19.46 2.08 28.33
N GLY A 782 -20.04 3.23 28.74
CA GLY A 782 -19.39 4.53 28.55
C GLY A 782 -18.05 4.64 29.27
N ILE A 783 -17.96 4.16 30.52
CA ILE A 783 -16.71 4.13 31.28
C ILE A 783 -15.69 3.18 30.60
N GLY A 784 -16.13 1.99 30.18
CA GLY A 784 -15.26 1.01 29.51
C GLY A 784 -14.68 1.53 28.20
N VAL A 785 -15.48 2.20 27.39
CA VAL A 785 -15.02 2.84 26.14
C VAL A 785 -14.04 3.99 26.44
N LEU A 786 -14.30 4.79 27.47
CA LEU A 786 -13.36 5.82 27.92
C LEU A 786 -12.02 5.23 28.34
N TRP A 787 -12.03 4.13 29.08
CA TRP A 787 -10.79 3.45 29.50
C TRP A 787 -10.06 2.85 28.30
N MET A 788 -10.79 2.30 27.32
CA MET A 788 -10.20 1.84 26.06
C MET A 788 -9.45 2.97 25.35
N PHE A 789 -10.10 4.12 25.13
CA PHE A 789 -9.44 5.27 24.49
C PHE A 789 -8.27 5.80 25.33
N GLY A 790 -8.38 5.76 26.67
CA GLY A 790 -7.27 6.09 27.55
C GLY A 790 -6.07 5.18 27.38
N LEU A 791 -6.28 3.87 27.26
CA LEU A 791 -5.20 2.90 26.98
C LEU A 791 -4.62 3.07 25.60
N LEU A 792 -5.45 3.33 24.57
CA LEU A 792 -4.96 3.63 23.21
C LEU A 792 -4.02 4.84 23.23
N GLY A 793 -4.40 5.93 23.92
CA GLY A 793 -3.56 7.12 24.07
C GLY A 793 -2.28 6.86 24.85
N LEU A 794 -2.36 6.12 25.96
CA LEU A 794 -1.22 5.76 26.80
C LEU A 794 -0.17 4.94 26.05
N PHE A 795 -0.61 3.93 25.28
CA PHE A 795 0.27 3.07 24.47
C PHE A 795 0.58 3.63 23.09
N LYS A 796 0.09 4.83 22.78
CA LYS A 796 0.24 5.48 21.47
C LYS A 796 -0.26 4.61 20.31
N ILE A 797 -1.33 3.86 20.52
CA ILE A 797 -1.99 3.08 19.49
C ILE A 797 -2.90 4.04 18.71
N GLN A 798 -2.63 4.21 17.42
CA GLN A 798 -3.42 5.06 16.54
C GLN A 798 -4.68 4.31 16.08
N LEU A 799 -5.75 5.05 15.85
CA LEU A 799 -6.85 4.56 15.04
C LEU A 799 -6.41 4.57 13.58
N ASP A 800 -6.80 3.55 12.85
CA ASP A 800 -6.50 3.38 11.42
C ASP A 800 -7.75 2.91 10.67
N PRO A 801 -7.76 2.91 9.32
CA PRO A 801 -8.89 2.47 8.52
C PRO A 801 -9.42 1.06 8.81
N ALA A 802 -8.58 0.17 9.32
CA ALA A 802 -8.97 -1.20 9.65
C ALA A 802 -9.55 -1.32 11.07
N ASN A 803 -8.95 -0.65 12.07
CA ASN A 803 -9.36 -0.83 13.46
C ASN A 803 -10.51 0.10 13.90
N ILE A 804 -10.81 1.19 13.18
CA ILE A 804 -11.91 2.11 13.53
C ILE A 804 -13.28 1.41 13.48
N VAL A 805 -13.43 0.34 12.69
CA VAL A 805 -14.64 -0.50 12.63
C VAL A 805 -15.00 -1.11 13.99
N THR A 806 -14.01 -1.22 14.88
CA THR A 806 -14.22 -1.76 16.22
C THR A 806 -15.12 -0.88 17.10
N LEU A 807 -15.22 0.42 16.82
CA LEU A 807 -15.97 1.35 17.64
C LEU A 807 -17.48 1.00 17.74
N PRO A 808 -18.25 0.89 16.62
CA PRO A 808 -19.64 0.45 16.72
C PRO A 808 -19.77 -0.98 17.23
N MET A 809 -18.79 -1.86 16.94
CA MET A 809 -18.80 -3.25 17.40
C MET A 809 -18.66 -3.36 18.93
N ILE A 810 -17.72 -2.62 19.54
CA ILE A 810 -17.52 -2.62 20.99
C ILE A 810 -18.77 -2.12 21.72
N HIS A 811 -19.51 -1.16 21.13
CA HIS A 811 -20.77 -0.71 21.72
C HIS A 811 -21.83 -1.82 21.69
N GLY A 812 -21.95 -2.55 20.58
CA GLY A 812 -22.88 -3.67 20.48
C GLY A 812 -22.57 -4.85 21.41
N ILE A 813 -21.28 -5.19 21.57
CA ILE A 813 -20.81 -6.30 22.41
C ILE A 813 -20.81 -5.89 23.89
N GLY A 814 -20.23 -4.73 24.19
CA GLY A 814 -20.03 -4.27 25.55
C GLY A 814 -21.35 -3.99 26.30
N VAL A 815 -22.38 -3.55 25.56
CA VAL A 815 -23.70 -3.34 26.16
C VAL A 815 -24.34 -4.64 26.63
N ALA A 816 -24.10 -5.77 25.95
CA ALA A 816 -24.65 -7.06 26.31
C ALA A 816 -24.21 -7.49 27.73
N TYR A 817 -22.97 -7.20 28.13
CA TYR A 817 -22.48 -7.48 29.50
C TYR A 817 -23.30 -6.72 30.54
N GLY A 818 -23.56 -5.43 30.31
CA GLY A 818 -24.41 -4.61 31.18
C GLY A 818 -25.86 -5.12 31.25
N VAL A 819 -26.41 -5.53 30.10
CA VAL A 819 -27.77 -6.11 30.01
C VAL A 819 -27.88 -7.39 30.85
N TYR A 820 -26.92 -8.32 30.71
CA TYR A 820 -26.95 -9.59 31.45
C TYR A 820 -26.83 -9.37 32.97
N VAL A 821 -25.99 -8.45 33.42
CA VAL A 821 -25.83 -8.10 34.84
C VAL A 821 -27.12 -7.47 35.38
N MET A 822 -27.74 -6.53 34.64
CA MET A 822 -28.96 -5.86 35.02
C MET A 822 -30.18 -6.81 35.04
N ASP A 823 -30.28 -7.70 34.03
CA ASP A 823 -31.39 -8.67 33.99
C ASP A 823 -31.31 -9.65 35.19
N ARG A 824 -30.11 -10.14 35.51
CA ARG A 824 -29.90 -10.99 36.68
C ARG A 824 -30.21 -10.27 38.00
N TYR A 825 -29.77 -9.02 38.15
CA TYR A 825 -30.06 -8.21 39.33
C TYR A 825 -31.57 -8.00 39.49
N ARG A 826 -32.34 -7.79 38.40
CA ARG A 826 -33.81 -7.66 38.46
C ARG A 826 -34.50 -8.96 38.83
N GLU A 827 -33.96 -10.12 38.42
CA GLU A 827 -34.51 -11.45 38.70
C GLU A 827 -34.33 -11.80 40.18
N GLU A 828 -33.12 -11.64 40.74
CA GLU A 828 -32.75 -12.09 42.10
C GLU A 828 -32.83 -11.01 43.17
N LYS A 829 -32.85 -9.73 42.81
CA LYS A 829 -32.70 -8.57 43.69
C LYS A 829 -31.52 -8.70 44.65
N ARG A 830 -30.47 -9.39 44.28
CA ARG A 830 -29.24 -9.64 45.03
C ARG A 830 -28.00 -9.49 44.16
N ILE A 831 -26.94 -8.95 44.74
CA ILE A 831 -25.67 -8.69 44.02
C ILE A 831 -24.72 -9.85 44.31
N ARG A 832 -24.88 -10.99 43.62
CA ARG A 832 -23.98 -12.16 43.67
C ARG A 832 -23.58 -12.59 42.28
N ILE A 833 -22.83 -11.72 41.55
CA ILE A 833 -22.61 -11.88 40.13
C ILE A 833 -21.58 -12.98 39.86
N PHE A 834 -20.45 -13.01 40.59
CA PHE A 834 -19.39 -14.01 40.36
C PHE A 834 -19.76 -15.41 40.83
N GLU A 835 -20.67 -15.51 41.76
CA GLU A 835 -21.23 -16.79 42.22
C GLU A 835 -22.29 -17.36 41.27
N SER A 836 -23.00 -16.49 40.56
CA SER A 836 -24.12 -16.85 39.71
C SER A 836 -23.65 -17.58 38.43
N SER A 837 -24.53 -18.38 37.82
CA SER A 837 -24.32 -18.98 36.49
C SER A 837 -24.15 -17.90 35.44
N THR A 838 -24.87 -16.81 35.52
CA THR A 838 -24.82 -15.66 34.59
C THR A 838 -23.43 -15.00 34.62
N GLY A 839 -22.85 -14.70 35.80
CA GLY A 839 -21.54 -14.07 35.87
C GLY A 839 -20.44 -14.93 35.28
N LYS A 840 -20.47 -16.25 35.58
CA LYS A 840 -19.55 -17.22 34.96
C LYS A 840 -19.71 -17.28 33.46
N ALA A 841 -20.92 -17.28 32.97
CA ALA A 841 -21.22 -17.29 31.54
C ALA A 841 -20.73 -16.00 30.85
N VAL A 842 -20.88 -14.82 31.47
CA VAL A 842 -20.38 -13.54 30.94
C VAL A 842 -18.86 -13.53 30.86
N ILE A 843 -18.15 -14.05 31.87
CA ILE A 843 -16.68 -14.17 31.83
C ILE A 843 -16.24 -15.11 30.71
N LEU A 844 -16.88 -16.29 30.62
CA LEU A 844 -16.56 -17.27 29.55
C LEU A 844 -16.84 -16.70 28.17
N SER A 845 -17.94 -16.00 27.99
CA SER A 845 -18.34 -15.28 26.80
C SER A 845 -17.30 -14.23 26.39
N ALA A 846 -16.88 -13.38 27.32
CA ALA A 846 -15.83 -12.42 27.05
C ALA A 846 -14.49 -13.09 26.69
N MET A 847 -14.14 -14.22 27.33
CA MET A 847 -12.94 -14.98 26.98
C MET A 847 -13.00 -15.58 25.57
N THR A 848 -14.14 -16.12 25.14
CA THR A 848 -14.29 -16.62 23.76
C THR A 848 -14.16 -15.50 22.72
N THR A 849 -14.72 -14.33 23.03
CA THR A 849 -14.61 -13.15 22.17
C THR A 849 -13.16 -12.65 22.15
N LEU A 850 -12.47 -12.63 23.30
CA LEU A 850 -11.04 -12.33 23.37
C LEU A 850 -10.17 -13.34 22.59
N PHE A 851 -10.53 -14.62 22.57
CA PHE A 851 -9.82 -15.62 21.77
C PHE A 851 -10.06 -15.40 20.27
N GLY A 852 -11.27 -15.03 19.88
CA GLY A 852 -11.60 -14.69 18.50
C GLY A 852 -10.73 -13.54 18.01
N PHE A 853 -10.86 -12.37 18.65
CA PHE A 853 -10.09 -11.18 18.23
C PHE A 853 -8.60 -11.30 18.57
N GLY A 854 -8.23 -11.92 19.68
CA GLY A 854 -6.84 -12.15 20.09
C GLY A 854 -6.07 -13.06 19.13
N SER A 855 -6.73 -14.00 18.46
CA SER A 855 -6.09 -14.85 17.45
C SER A 855 -5.58 -14.05 16.23
N MET A 856 -6.21 -12.91 15.93
CA MET A 856 -5.78 -12.01 14.84
C MET A 856 -4.42 -11.35 15.14
N LEU A 857 -4.00 -11.27 16.42
CA LEU A 857 -2.70 -10.72 16.82
C LEU A 857 -1.51 -11.55 16.30
N VAL A 858 -1.74 -12.80 15.90
CA VAL A 858 -0.71 -13.70 15.33
C VAL A 858 -0.49 -13.39 13.84
N GLY A 859 -1.40 -12.66 13.21
CA GLY A 859 -1.35 -12.30 11.80
C GLY A 859 -0.16 -11.40 11.44
N GLN A 860 0.12 -11.30 10.17
CA GLN A 860 1.16 -10.43 9.60
C GLN A 860 0.57 -9.19 8.92
N TYR A 861 -0.71 -9.24 8.52
CA TYR A 861 -1.42 -8.07 8.00
C TYR A 861 -1.76 -7.14 9.17
N ARG A 862 -1.11 -5.99 9.21
CA ARG A 862 -1.21 -5.06 10.35
C ARG A 862 -2.64 -4.59 10.61
N GLY A 863 -3.44 -4.40 9.58
CA GLY A 863 -4.84 -4.00 9.73
C GLY A 863 -5.64 -4.99 10.60
N LEU A 864 -5.47 -6.31 10.40
CA LEU A 864 -6.10 -7.34 11.26
C LEU A 864 -5.52 -7.35 12.67
N VAL A 865 -4.22 -7.17 12.81
CA VAL A 865 -3.54 -7.14 14.11
C VAL A 865 -4.03 -5.96 14.95
N THR A 866 -4.09 -4.76 14.38
CA THR A 866 -4.58 -3.56 15.09
C THR A 866 -6.07 -3.65 15.42
N LEU A 867 -6.88 -4.20 14.52
CA LEU A 867 -8.29 -4.51 14.76
C LEU A 867 -8.44 -5.45 15.97
N GLY A 868 -7.73 -6.58 15.97
CA GLY A 868 -7.77 -7.54 17.07
C GLY A 868 -7.31 -6.94 18.39
N LEU A 869 -6.27 -6.09 18.38
CA LEU A 869 -5.73 -5.43 19.56
C LEU A 869 -6.74 -4.45 20.19
N VAL A 870 -7.31 -3.57 19.39
CA VAL A 870 -8.28 -2.57 19.86
C VAL A 870 -9.54 -3.25 20.41
N MET A 871 -10.01 -4.31 19.72
CA MET A 871 -11.13 -5.12 20.22
C MET A 871 -10.82 -5.78 21.55
N CYS A 872 -9.66 -6.41 21.71
CA CYS A 872 -9.27 -7.04 22.99
C CYS A 872 -9.23 -6.02 24.13
N ILE A 873 -8.64 -4.85 23.92
CA ILE A 873 -8.60 -3.77 24.91
C ILE A 873 -10.03 -3.33 25.25
N GLY A 874 -10.88 -3.10 24.24
CA GLY A 874 -12.27 -2.68 24.44
C GLY A 874 -13.11 -3.68 25.22
N ILE A 875 -13.00 -4.97 24.86
CA ILE A 875 -13.69 -6.06 25.57
C ILE A 875 -13.25 -6.15 27.04
N ILE A 876 -11.94 -6.10 27.30
CA ILE A 876 -11.42 -6.15 28.68
C ILE A 876 -11.93 -4.96 29.50
N CYS A 877 -11.92 -3.75 28.93
CA CYS A 877 -12.39 -2.54 29.60
C CYS A 877 -13.90 -2.60 29.90
N THR A 878 -14.73 -2.96 28.90
CA THR A 878 -16.18 -3.02 29.05
C THR A 878 -16.62 -4.17 29.97
N LEU A 879 -15.96 -5.32 29.92
CA LEU A 879 -16.16 -6.42 30.85
C LEU A 879 -15.86 -5.98 32.28
N THR A 880 -14.67 -5.35 32.50
CA THR A 880 -14.22 -4.91 33.82
C THR A 880 -15.20 -3.92 34.42
N THR A 881 -15.67 -2.96 33.66
CA THR A 881 -16.64 -1.97 34.13
C THR A 881 -18.01 -2.57 34.43
N SER A 882 -18.48 -3.51 33.61
CA SER A 882 -19.75 -4.20 33.79
C SER A 882 -19.74 -5.17 34.98
N MET A 883 -18.61 -5.86 35.24
CA MET A 883 -18.50 -6.86 36.29
C MET A 883 -18.01 -6.30 37.61
N ILE A 884 -17.32 -5.17 37.61
CA ILE A 884 -16.76 -4.58 38.85
C ILE A 884 -17.45 -3.27 39.22
N VAL A 885 -17.61 -2.32 38.27
CA VAL A 885 -18.13 -0.98 38.59
C VAL A 885 -19.65 -0.99 38.74
N LEU A 886 -20.38 -1.63 37.83
CA LEU A 886 -21.85 -1.67 37.89
C LEU A 886 -22.40 -2.28 39.19
N PRO A 887 -21.88 -3.44 39.70
CA PRO A 887 -22.34 -4.02 40.96
C PRO A 887 -22.19 -3.10 42.15
N GLN A 888 -21.13 -2.25 42.16
CA GLN A 888 -20.93 -1.30 43.29
C GLN A 888 -21.98 -0.20 43.26
N ILE A 889 -22.36 0.29 42.09
CA ILE A 889 -23.42 1.28 41.98
C ILE A 889 -24.75 0.69 42.44
N LEU A 890 -25.07 -0.55 42.03
CA LEU A 890 -26.26 -1.26 42.47
C LEU A 890 -26.26 -1.49 43.99
N ALA A 891 -25.13 -1.90 44.58
CA ALA A 891 -24.97 -2.09 46.00
C ALA A 891 -25.24 -0.82 46.82
N LEU A 892 -24.80 0.33 46.36
CA LEU A 892 -25.07 1.62 46.99
C LEU A 892 -26.54 2.02 46.90
N MET A 893 -27.18 1.70 45.78
CA MET A 893 -28.61 1.97 45.58
C MET A 893 -29.48 1.12 46.51
N ASP A 894 -29.17 -0.16 46.67
CA ASP A 894 -29.89 -1.05 47.62
C ASP A 894 -29.77 -0.57 49.06
N ARG A 895 -28.56 -0.16 49.49
CA ARG A 895 -28.34 0.45 50.82
C ARG A 895 -29.13 1.74 51.05
N SER A 896 -29.29 2.54 49.98
CA SER A 896 -30.06 3.81 50.02
C SER A 896 -31.57 3.60 50.10
N ASN A 897 -32.07 2.47 49.56
CA ASN A 897 -33.49 2.18 49.54
C ASN A 897 -34.03 1.47 50.82
N GLY A 898 -33.12 1.19 51.81
CA GLY A 898 -33.55 0.66 53.13
C GLY A 898 -33.93 -0.83 53.13
N ASP A 899 -33.56 -1.60 52.09
CA ASP A 899 -33.73 -3.05 52.06
C ASP A 899 -32.53 -3.74 52.83
N ASP A 900 -32.34 -3.39 54.10
CA ASP A 900 -31.36 -4.01 55.02
C ASP A 900 -31.84 -5.37 55.55
N ASP A 901 -32.34 -6.28 54.73
CA ASP A 901 -32.51 -7.68 55.11
C ASP A 901 -31.14 -8.41 54.90
N HIS A 902 -30.17 -8.05 55.74
CA HIS A 902 -28.98 -8.81 55.93
C HIS A 902 -29.24 -9.97 56.90
N ASP A 903 -29.73 -11.09 56.36
CA ASP A 903 -29.56 -12.36 57.08
C ASP A 903 -28.04 -12.70 57.04
N PRO A 904 -27.37 -12.86 58.21
CA PRO A 904 -26.01 -13.34 58.26
C PRO A 904 -26.01 -14.80 57.76
N VAL A 905 -25.29 -15.07 56.70
CA VAL A 905 -25.06 -16.43 56.18
C VAL A 905 -24.41 -17.28 57.27
N PRO A 906 -24.92 -18.51 57.58
CA PRO A 906 -24.31 -19.44 58.52
C PRO A 906 -22.95 -19.95 58.06
#